data_7bf3e44ae7b9bda0df1ee8495dff9271
#
_entry.id   7bf3e44ae7b9bda0df1ee8495dff9271
#
_cell.length_a   1.000
_cell.length_b   1.000
_cell.length_c   1.000
_cell.angle_alpha   90.00
_cell.angle_beta   90.00
_cell.angle_gamma   90.00
#
_symmetry.space_group_name_H-M   'P 1'
#
loop_
_entity.id
_entity.type
_entity.pdbx_description
1 polymer ?
#
loop_
_entity_poly.entity_id
_entity_poly.type
_entity_poly.pdbx_seq_one_letter_code
_entity_poly.pdbx_strand_id
1 'polypeptide(L)'
;MLSTLLRLGEGRTVRGLQGVANRVGALATAVEGLTDAELKGRTDEFRKRVAAGESLDALLPESFAVAREAASRVLSQRPFDEQVMGGVALHFGNIAEMMTGEGKTLAAVLPAYLNALGGKGVHIVTVNDYLAKRDAEWMGRVHRFLGLEVGVILAHQKPDERRAAYAADITYGTNNEFGFDYLRDNMVHSLEEAVQRGHSYAIVDEVDSILVDEARTPLIISGPADGASAWYDEFARVVDLMRPDTHYEVDFRKRAVGVHEEGIAFVEDQLGIDNLYGLRNSPLVGHLGNALKAKELFTRNKDYIVADGEVLIVDHFTGRILFGRRYNEGLHQAIEAKEGVEIKPENQTLATITLQNYFRLYDKLAGMTGTAQTEATEFRDIYRLGVVTIPTHKPTLRRDKADAVYKTELAKFQAVIADVAERHGRGQPVLIGTASVGKSEYLSRELAKLHIPHAVLNAKHHDEEAAIIAEAGRLGAVTVATEMAGRGTDVMLGGNVDFLVDKRLRERDLDPIDTPEDYERAWREELPQVKAAVAAEAEQVVALGGLYVIGTERHESRRVDNQLRGRSGRQGDIGETRFYLSLRDELMRRFSDVDLPKLMNRLRQPADEAIKAGIVTRAVRNAQLRVEQQNKHVRMGVLKFDEVMNEQRNVIYAARRRILRGADLHEEVRRMLVEVVTAYVGGATADARPADWDLDTLWAAPDTLYPVGIEPPSSTHADGVRAARKELLDAVVADAERALAEREAEIEALEGEGAMRRREREIILDAMDRRWREHLCEMDYLKEGIGLRAMAQQDPVVEFRREGYEMFVAMLDGLKEECVAALFRD
;
A
#
# COMPACT_ATOMS: atom_id res chain seq x y z
N MET A 1 7.98 11.90 -30.75
CA MET A 1 6.97 12.91 -31.09
C MET A 1 5.85 13.04 -30.05
N LEU A 2 5.23 11.97 -29.57
CA LEU A 2 4.20 12.10 -28.51
C LEU A 2 4.75 12.69 -27.19
N SER A 3 5.95 12.34 -26.77
CA SER A 3 6.60 12.91 -25.59
C SER A 3 6.91 14.40 -25.69
N THR A 4 7.14 14.91 -26.92
CA THR A 4 7.42 16.33 -27.18
C THR A 4 6.13 17.16 -27.18
N LEU A 5 5.02 16.58 -27.62
CA LEU A 5 3.69 17.21 -27.58
C LEU A 5 3.12 17.33 -26.16
N LEU A 6 3.39 16.35 -25.30
CA LEU A 6 3.04 16.40 -23.86
C LEU A 6 3.80 17.53 -23.13
N ARG A 7 5.06 17.79 -23.51
CA ARG A 7 5.87 18.87 -22.93
C ARG A 7 5.43 20.30 -23.29
N LEU A 8 4.66 20.50 -24.36
CA LEU A 8 4.13 21.83 -24.73
C LEU A 8 3.14 22.40 -23.71
N GLY A 9 2.48 21.55 -22.89
CA GLY A 9 1.64 21.95 -21.77
C GLY A 9 2.42 22.25 -20.48
N GLU A 10 3.51 21.52 -20.21
CA GLU A 10 4.31 21.62 -18.97
C GLU A 10 4.88 23.04 -18.75
N GLY A 11 5.45 23.65 -19.77
CA GLY A 11 6.01 25.00 -19.66
C GLY A 11 4.98 26.09 -19.34
N ARG A 12 3.69 25.85 -19.62
CA ARG A 12 2.61 26.79 -19.25
C ARG A 12 2.21 26.57 -17.79
N THR A 13 2.14 25.32 -17.36
CA THR A 13 1.84 24.95 -15.97
C THR A 13 2.93 25.49 -15.04
N VAL A 14 4.20 25.21 -15.32
CA VAL A 14 5.35 25.70 -14.52
C VAL A 14 5.35 27.23 -14.43
N ARG A 15 5.07 27.95 -15.53
CA ARG A 15 4.93 29.43 -15.49
C ARG A 15 3.76 29.90 -14.62
N GLY A 16 2.66 29.16 -14.62
CA GLY A 16 1.52 29.43 -13.73
C GLY A 16 1.91 29.28 -12.26
N LEU A 17 2.60 28.19 -11.90
CA LEU A 17 3.10 27.94 -10.54
C LEU A 17 4.10 29.04 -10.11
N GLN A 18 5.03 29.41 -10.99
CA GLN A 18 5.97 30.52 -10.73
C GLN A 18 5.23 31.85 -10.48
N GLY A 19 4.15 32.10 -11.23
CA GLY A 19 3.32 33.30 -11.02
C GLY A 19 2.68 33.33 -9.63
N VAL A 20 2.29 32.17 -9.09
CA VAL A 20 1.77 32.04 -7.71
C VAL A 20 2.90 32.22 -6.71
N ALA A 21 4.07 31.55 -6.90
CA ALA A 21 5.23 31.71 -6.04
C ALA A 21 5.69 33.17 -5.95
N ASN A 22 5.67 33.91 -7.07
CA ASN A 22 5.98 35.33 -7.07
C ASN A 22 4.97 36.15 -6.23
N ARG A 23 3.68 35.81 -6.25
CA ARG A 23 2.65 36.47 -5.41
C ARG A 23 2.90 36.18 -3.92
N VAL A 24 3.27 34.94 -3.57
CA VAL A 24 3.67 34.56 -2.20
C VAL A 24 4.89 35.36 -1.77
N GLY A 25 5.91 35.47 -2.64
CA GLY A 25 7.12 36.24 -2.41
C GLY A 25 6.86 37.74 -2.20
N ALA A 26 5.90 38.33 -2.93
CA ALA A 26 5.52 39.73 -2.77
C ALA A 26 4.93 40.07 -1.39
N LEU A 27 4.39 39.09 -0.68
CA LEU A 27 3.85 39.24 0.67
C LEU A 27 4.91 39.10 1.78
N ALA A 28 6.15 38.74 1.44
CA ALA A 28 7.20 38.38 2.40
C ALA A 28 7.44 39.50 3.42
N THR A 29 7.66 40.74 2.96
CA THR A 29 7.95 41.89 3.86
C THR A 29 6.80 42.17 4.83
N ALA A 30 5.56 42.00 4.38
CA ALA A 30 4.38 42.22 5.22
C ALA A 30 4.26 41.15 6.32
N VAL A 31 4.65 39.92 6.03
CA VAL A 31 4.57 38.81 6.99
C VAL A 31 5.78 38.80 7.93
N GLU A 32 6.98 39.12 7.46
CA GLU A 32 8.21 39.24 8.24
C GLU A 32 8.09 40.28 9.37
N GLY A 33 7.31 41.33 9.15
CA GLY A 33 7.08 42.39 10.16
C GLY A 33 6.12 42.01 11.29
N LEU A 34 5.41 40.86 11.17
CA LEU A 34 4.47 40.39 12.20
C LEU A 34 5.20 39.79 13.40
N THR A 35 4.65 40.01 14.60
CA THR A 35 5.06 39.28 15.81
C THR A 35 4.60 37.81 15.72
N ASP A 36 5.17 36.93 16.54
CA ASP A 36 4.75 35.52 16.60
C ASP A 36 3.27 35.34 16.92
N ALA A 37 2.76 36.17 17.83
CA ALA A 37 1.34 36.18 18.19
C ALA A 37 0.44 36.63 17.02
N GLU A 38 0.84 37.65 16.28
CA GLU A 38 0.11 38.10 15.08
C GLU A 38 0.17 37.05 13.95
N LEU A 39 1.34 36.42 13.76
CA LEU A 39 1.50 35.36 12.76
C LEU A 39 0.61 34.16 13.07
N LYS A 40 0.57 33.71 14.33
CA LYS A 40 -0.35 32.66 14.82
C LYS A 40 -1.81 33.09 14.66
N GLY A 41 -2.15 34.32 14.94
CA GLY A 41 -3.50 34.88 14.84
C GLY A 41 -4.05 34.88 13.41
N ARG A 42 -3.19 34.79 12.37
CA ARG A 42 -3.62 34.64 10.98
C ARG A 42 -4.38 33.35 10.75
N THR A 43 -4.08 32.30 11.46
CA THR A 43 -4.82 31.02 11.36
C THR A 43 -6.28 31.19 11.72
N ASP A 44 -6.59 31.90 12.82
CA ASP A 44 -7.98 32.15 13.21
C ASP A 44 -8.70 33.09 12.23
N GLU A 45 -7.98 34.08 11.68
CA GLU A 45 -8.51 34.94 10.63
C GLU A 45 -8.87 34.13 9.38
N PHE A 46 -7.98 33.29 8.89
CA PHE A 46 -8.21 32.45 7.73
C PHE A 46 -9.36 31.46 7.94
N ARG A 47 -9.44 30.83 9.10
CA ARG A 47 -10.57 29.94 9.46
C ARG A 47 -11.91 30.69 9.42
N LYS A 48 -11.97 31.93 9.91
CA LYS A 48 -13.18 32.76 9.82
C LYS A 48 -13.55 33.10 8.38
N ARG A 49 -12.57 33.42 7.52
CA ARG A 49 -12.78 33.71 6.10
C ARG A 49 -13.28 32.46 5.36
N VAL A 50 -12.72 31.30 5.64
CA VAL A 50 -13.21 30.00 5.08
C VAL A 50 -14.63 29.72 5.54
N ALA A 51 -14.93 29.89 6.83
CA ALA A 51 -16.29 29.73 7.36
C ALA A 51 -17.29 30.73 6.75
N ALA A 52 -16.83 31.91 6.33
CA ALA A 52 -17.62 32.91 5.59
C ALA A 52 -17.77 32.59 4.06
N GLY A 53 -17.20 31.49 3.59
CA GLY A 53 -17.33 30.99 2.22
C GLY A 53 -16.19 31.39 1.27
N GLU A 54 -15.10 31.97 1.76
CA GLU A 54 -13.93 32.23 0.92
C GLU A 54 -13.22 30.92 0.55
N SER A 55 -12.84 30.77 -0.71
CA SER A 55 -12.19 29.54 -1.18
C SER A 55 -10.74 29.46 -0.70
N LEU A 56 -10.25 28.22 -0.48
CA LEU A 56 -8.85 28.00 -0.15
C LEU A 56 -7.90 28.49 -1.26
N ASP A 57 -8.32 28.45 -2.51
CA ASP A 57 -7.54 28.97 -3.64
C ASP A 57 -7.31 30.49 -3.56
N ALA A 58 -8.29 31.24 -3.05
CA ALA A 58 -8.16 32.67 -2.83
C ALA A 58 -7.17 32.98 -1.69
N LEU A 59 -7.18 32.16 -0.63
CA LEU A 59 -6.30 32.30 0.52
C LEU A 59 -4.87 31.80 0.25
N LEU A 60 -4.64 31.05 -0.82
CA LEU A 60 -3.35 30.37 -1.07
C LEU A 60 -2.15 31.33 -0.95
N PRO A 61 -2.08 32.50 -1.59
CA PRO A 61 -0.88 33.35 -1.51
C PRO A 61 -0.58 33.82 -0.08
N GLU A 62 -1.62 34.21 0.67
CA GLU A 62 -1.48 34.71 2.03
C GLU A 62 -1.08 33.59 3.01
N SER A 63 -1.77 32.45 2.94
CA SER A 63 -1.49 31.30 3.82
C SER A 63 -0.10 30.71 3.58
N PHE A 64 0.34 30.63 2.31
CA PHE A 64 1.68 30.15 1.97
C PHE A 64 2.75 31.13 2.44
N ALA A 65 2.52 32.44 2.37
CA ALA A 65 3.45 33.43 2.91
C ALA A 65 3.60 33.29 4.44
N VAL A 66 2.48 33.11 5.15
CA VAL A 66 2.46 32.87 6.61
C VAL A 66 3.19 31.59 6.97
N ALA A 67 2.90 30.47 6.30
CA ALA A 67 3.55 29.19 6.55
C ALA A 67 5.06 29.21 6.20
N ARG A 68 5.44 29.92 5.14
CA ARG A 68 6.84 30.12 4.73
C ARG A 68 7.64 30.88 5.80
N GLU A 69 7.07 31.93 6.38
CA GLU A 69 7.67 32.71 7.44
C GLU A 69 7.75 31.89 8.73
N ALA A 70 6.70 31.16 9.09
CA ALA A 70 6.69 30.28 10.26
C ALA A 70 7.79 29.21 10.16
N ALA A 71 7.97 28.59 8.99
CA ALA A 71 9.05 27.64 8.74
C ALA A 71 10.45 28.29 8.92
N SER A 72 10.61 29.51 8.43
CA SER A 72 11.86 30.29 8.59
C SER A 72 12.17 30.53 10.06
N ARG A 73 11.18 30.90 10.88
CA ARG A 73 11.39 31.18 12.31
C ARG A 73 11.62 29.92 13.15
N VAL A 74 10.81 28.89 12.90
CA VAL A 74 10.79 27.68 13.72
C VAL A 74 11.90 26.70 13.37
N LEU A 75 12.18 26.53 12.07
CA LEU A 75 13.15 25.56 11.58
C LEU A 75 14.46 26.19 11.12
N SER A 76 14.54 27.54 11.07
CA SER A 76 15.65 28.27 10.40
C SER A 76 15.81 27.85 8.93
N GLN A 77 14.72 27.39 8.29
CA GLN A 77 14.68 26.96 6.90
C GLN A 77 13.55 27.70 6.19
N ARG A 78 13.91 28.64 5.33
CA ARG A 78 12.94 29.36 4.50
C ARG A 78 12.70 28.59 3.21
N PRO A 79 11.47 28.11 2.92
CA PRO A 79 11.17 27.45 1.67
C PRO A 79 11.58 28.26 0.44
N PHE A 80 12.28 27.64 -0.51
CA PHE A 80 12.62 28.26 -1.80
C PHE A 80 11.38 28.43 -2.69
N ASP A 81 11.47 29.25 -3.73
CA ASP A 81 10.36 29.45 -4.65
C ASP A 81 9.96 28.16 -5.38
N GLU A 82 10.92 27.28 -5.67
CA GLU A 82 10.68 25.94 -6.22
C GLU A 82 9.86 25.06 -5.25
N GLN A 83 10.14 25.14 -3.96
CA GLN A 83 9.35 24.44 -2.94
C GLN A 83 7.95 25.01 -2.80
N VAL A 84 7.80 26.34 -2.92
CA VAL A 84 6.48 26.98 -3.01
C VAL A 84 5.72 26.46 -4.23
N MET A 85 6.38 26.40 -5.41
CA MET A 85 5.78 25.84 -6.63
C MET A 85 5.34 24.38 -6.43
N GLY A 86 6.17 23.56 -5.77
CA GLY A 86 5.83 22.20 -5.36
C GLY A 86 4.56 22.16 -4.49
N GLY A 87 4.50 23.01 -3.46
CA GLY A 87 3.35 23.14 -2.58
C GLY A 87 2.08 23.56 -3.33
N VAL A 88 2.18 24.47 -4.31
CA VAL A 88 1.05 24.88 -5.16
C VAL A 88 0.57 23.70 -6.03
N ALA A 89 1.49 22.93 -6.62
CA ALA A 89 1.14 21.73 -7.39
C ALA A 89 0.38 20.72 -6.55
N LEU A 90 0.82 20.47 -5.31
CA LEU A 90 0.15 19.59 -4.33
C LEU A 90 -1.25 20.13 -3.98
N HIS A 91 -1.40 21.42 -3.73
CA HIS A 91 -2.70 22.00 -3.40
C HIS A 91 -3.74 21.78 -4.51
N PHE A 92 -3.32 21.82 -5.78
CA PHE A 92 -4.20 21.57 -6.93
C PHE A 92 -4.34 20.09 -7.30
N GLY A 93 -3.99 19.16 -6.42
CA GLY A 93 -4.20 17.72 -6.62
C GLY A 93 -3.31 17.14 -7.72
N ASN A 94 -2.05 17.54 -7.77
CA ASN A 94 -1.06 17.00 -8.70
C ASN A 94 0.07 16.29 -7.95
N ILE A 95 0.87 15.55 -8.69
CA ILE A 95 2.16 15.05 -8.21
C ILE A 95 3.23 16.10 -8.49
N ALA A 96 3.84 16.62 -7.44
CA ALA A 96 5.03 17.43 -7.53
C ALA A 96 6.27 16.53 -7.70
N GLU A 97 6.79 16.41 -8.92
CA GLU A 97 8.05 15.73 -9.16
C GLU A 97 9.20 16.68 -8.83
N MET A 98 9.74 16.53 -7.63
CA MET A 98 10.89 17.28 -7.12
C MET A 98 12.06 16.33 -6.94
N MET A 99 13.23 16.63 -7.48
CA MET A 99 14.40 15.75 -7.36
C MET A 99 14.68 15.41 -5.88
N THR A 100 15.24 14.24 -5.66
CA THR A 100 15.64 13.81 -4.31
C THR A 100 16.62 14.83 -3.72
N GLY A 101 16.37 15.23 -2.46
CA GLY A 101 17.17 16.26 -1.78
C GLY A 101 16.67 17.70 -1.96
N GLU A 102 15.64 17.99 -2.78
CA GLU A 102 15.12 19.35 -2.99
C GLU A 102 14.11 19.78 -1.89
N GLY A 103 13.99 19.05 -0.78
CA GLY A 103 13.18 19.45 0.37
C GLY A 103 11.67 19.29 0.19
N LYS A 104 11.24 18.16 -0.38
CA LYS A 104 9.81 17.80 -0.55
C LYS A 104 9.01 17.91 0.74
N THR A 105 9.55 17.41 1.84
CA THR A 105 8.90 17.42 3.16
C THR A 105 8.54 18.83 3.60
N LEU A 106 9.45 19.80 3.39
CA LEU A 106 9.22 21.21 3.69
C LEU A 106 8.19 21.84 2.74
N ALA A 107 8.21 21.46 1.45
CA ALA A 107 7.22 21.93 0.46
C ALA A 107 5.79 21.49 0.83
N ALA A 108 5.62 20.30 1.41
CA ALA A 108 4.32 19.77 1.82
C ALA A 108 3.69 20.53 3.00
N VAL A 109 4.48 21.22 3.82
CA VAL A 109 3.97 22.05 4.93
C VAL A 109 2.99 23.12 4.45
N LEU A 110 3.29 23.74 3.30
CA LEU A 110 2.49 24.86 2.78
C LEU A 110 1.04 24.44 2.42
N PRO A 111 0.83 23.42 1.56
CA PRO A 111 -0.52 22.96 1.24
C PRO A 111 -1.19 22.23 2.42
N ALA A 112 -0.46 21.57 3.30
CA ALA A 112 -1.01 20.95 4.48
C ALA A 112 -1.64 22.01 5.39
N TYR A 113 -0.93 23.11 5.69
CA TYR A 113 -1.43 24.24 6.44
C TYR A 113 -2.72 24.83 5.84
N LEU A 114 -2.68 25.18 4.55
CA LEU A 114 -3.83 25.77 3.85
C LEU A 114 -5.07 24.88 3.91
N ASN A 115 -4.91 23.58 3.61
CA ASN A 115 -6.06 22.66 3.55
C ASN A 115 -6.59 22.29 4.95
N ALA A 116 -5.75 22.32 5.99
CA ALA A 116 -6.16 22.12 7.37
C ALA A 116 -7.11 23.23 7.88
N LEU A 117 -7.04 24.44 7.31
CA LEU A 117 -7.97 25.54 7.65
C LEU A 117 -9.44 25.19 7.40
N GLY A 118 -9.71 24.23 6.50
CA GLY A 118 -11.05 23.73 6.22
C GLY A 118 -11.66 22.86 7.34
N GLY A 119 -10.88 22.48 8.37
CA GLY A 119 -11.36 21.72 9.55
C GLY A 119 -11.71 20.24 9.27
N LYS A 120 -11.50 19.75 8.04
CA LYS A 120 -11.85 18.38 7.65
C LYS A 120 -10.72 17.35 7.87
N GLY A 121 -9.54 17.80 8.26
CA GLY A 121 -8.33 16.98 8.43
C GLY A 121 -7.55 16.80 7.13
N VAL A 122 -6.24 16.77 7.28
CA VAL A 122 -5.27 16.52 6.21
C VAL A 122 -4.44 15.30 6.60
N HIS A 123 -4.33 14.31 5.74
CA HIS A 123 -3.48 13.16 5.95
C HIS A 123 -2.17 13.32 5.15
N ILE A 124 -1.04 13.18 5.82
CA ILE A 124 0.28 13.10 5.18
C ILE A 124 0.76 11.66 5.27
N VAL A 125 0.82 11.02 4.11
CA VAL A 125 1.07 9.59 4.00
C VAL A 125 2.52 9.35 3.62
N THR A 126 3.19 8.48 4.34
CA THR A 126 4.59 8.11 4.09
C THR A 126 4.76 6.59 4.11
N VAL A 127 5.96 6.11 3.78
CA VAL A 127 6.22 4.69 3.54
C VAL A 127 6.53 3.88 4.80
N ASN A 128 6.78 4.52 5.96
CA ASN A 128 7.08 3.81 7.21
C ASN A 128 6.87 4.68 8.44
N ASP A 129 6.76 4.03 9.61
CA ASP A 129 6.52 4.65 10.91
C ASP A 129 7.63 5.63 11.34
N TYR A 130 8.88 5.31 11.02
CA TYR A 130 10.01 6.20 11.32
C TYR A 130 9.84 7.56 10.65
N LEU A 131 9.53 7.58 9.35
CA LEU A 131 9.30 8.82 8.61
C LEU A 131 8.04 9.53 9.09
N ALA A 132 6.95 8.79 9.36
CA ALA A 132 5.73 9.36 9.89
C ALA A 132 5.97 10.09 11.21
N LYS A 133 6.69 9.47 12.14
CA LYS A 133 7.05 10.07 13.42
C LYS A 133 8.00 11.25 13.26
N ARG A 134 9.10 11.07 12.52
CA ARG A 134 10.09 12.12 12.27
C ARG A 134 9.45 13.37 11.66
N ASP A 135 8.65 13.20 10.62
CA ASP A 135 8.07 14.33 9.89
C ASP A 135 6.96 15.01 10.69
N ALA A 136 6.18 14.25 11.48
CA ALA A 136 5.21 14.80 12.42
C ALA A 136 5.87 15.62 13.56
N GLU A 137 7.03 15.18 14.02
CA GLU A 137 7.80 15.90 15.03
C GLU A 137 8.45 17.15 14.44
N TRP A 138 9.13 17.02 13.32
CA TRP A 138 9.92 18.09 12.70
C TRP A 138 9.04 19.15 12.03
N MET A 139 8.20 18.77 11.06
CA MET A 139 7.30 19.70 10.38
C MET A 139 6.13 20.13 11.27
N GLY A 140 5.72 19.26 12.19
CA GLY A 140 4.70 19.56 13.18
C GLY A 140 5.03 20.76 14.07
N ARG A 141 6.31 21.09 14.27
CA ARG A 141 6.71 22.32 14.97
C ARG A 141 6.16 23.58 14.28
N VAL A 142 6.20 23.62 12.95
CA VAL A 142 5.67 24.75 12.15
C VAL A 142 4.15 24.83 12.30
N HIS A 143 3.46 23.70 12.17
CA HIS A 143 2.00 23.62 12.28
C HIS A 143 1.52 24.03 13.68
N ARG A 144 2.15 23.51 14.74
CA ARG A 144 1.82 23.86 16.13
C ARG A 144 2.13 25.33 16.44
N PHE A 145 3.22 25.89 15.89
CA PHE A 145 3.51 27.30 16.00
C PHE A 145 2.39 28.16 15.41
N LEU A 146 1.80 27.74 14.30
CA LEU A 146 0.65 28.39 13.67
C LEU A 146 -0.70 28.05 14.34
N GLY A 147 -0.71 27.26 15.41
CA GLY A 147 -1.92 26.94 16.16
C GLY A 147 -2.75 25.79 15.60
N LEU A 148 -2.15 24.90 14.81
CA LEU A 148 -2.76 23.67 14.35
C LEU A 148 -2.33 22.49 15.23
N GLU A 149 -3.23 21.51 15.36
CA GLU A 149 -2.94 20.24 16.01
C GLU A 149 -2.34 19.24 15.01
N VAL A 150 -1.36 18.46 15.48
CA VAL A 150 -0.68 17.44 14.67
C VAL A 150 -0.70 16.12 15.40
N GLY A 151 -1.30 15.12 14.76
CA GLY A 151 -1.33 13.73 15.17
C GLY A 151 -0.39 12.85 14.33
N VAL A 152 -0.06 11.68 14.87
CA VAL A 152 0.68 10.64 14.13
C VAL A 152 0.06 9.28 14.42
N ILE A 153 -0.12 8.48 13.36
CA ILE A 153 -0.58 7.10 13.43
C ILE A 153 0.63 6.19 13.23
N LEU A 154 0.89 5.36 14.24
CA LEU A 154 1.98 4.38 14.24
C LEU A 154 1.41 2.98 14.50
N ALA A 155 2.17 1.96 14.12
CA ALA A 155 1.86 0.58 14.49
C ALA A 155 1.71 0.45 16.02
N HIS A 156 0.91 -0.50 16.47
CA HIS A 156 0.70 -0.82 17.90
C HIS A 156 0.00 0.25 18.77
N GLN A 157 -0.42 1.40 18.24
CA GLN A 157 -1.23 2.36 18.96
C GLN A 157 -2.63 1.79 19.26
N LYS A 158 -3.16 2.15 20.46
CA LYS A 158 -4.53 1.81 20.86
C LYS A 158 -5.57 2.64 20.08
N PRO A 159 -6.82 2.16 19.94
CA PRO A 159 -7.88 2.89 19.23
C PRO A 159 -8.11 4.32 19.73
N ASP A 160 -8.05 4.58 21.04
CA ASP A 160 -8.26 5.91 21.60
C ASP A 160 -7.14 6.89 21.20
N GLU A 161 -5.89 6.42 21.18
CA GLU A 161 -4.74 7.20 20.72
C GLU A 161 -4.86 7.52 19.23
N ARG A 162 -5.30 6.54 18.42
CA ARG A 162 -5.56 6.73 16.98
C ARG A 162 -6.68 7.74 16.75
N ARG A 163 -7.79 7.63 17.49
CA ARG A 163 -8.92 8.57 17.40
C ARG A 163 -8.48 9.99 17.70
N ALA A 164 -7.69 10.19 18.76
CA ALA A 164 -7.11 11.49 19.09
C ALA A 164 -6.21 12.01 17.96
N ALA A 165 -5.37 11.15 17.35
CA ALA A 165 -4.51 11.54 16.26
C ALA A 165 -5.30 11.91 14.98
N TYR A 166 -6.37 11.18 14.63
CA TYR A 166 -7.25 11.54 13.52
C TYR A 166 -8.09 12.78 13.77
N ALA A 167 -8.36 13.13 15.04
CA ALA A 167 -9.05 14.36 15.39
C ALA A 167 -8.20 15.61 15.15
N ALA A 168 -6.87 15.49 15.07
CA ALA A 168 -5.95 16.59 14.79
C ALA A 168 -6.19 17.22 13.41
N ASP A 169 -5.75 18.47 13.22
CA ASP A 169 -5.87 19.17 11.93
C ASP A 169 -5.07 18.49 10.81
N ILE A 170 -3.90 17.96 11.19
CA ILE A 170 -2.98 17.25 10.28
C ILE A 170 -2.56 15.94 10.93
N THR A 171 -2.71 14.83 10.22
CA THR A 171 -2.35 13.50 10.70
C THR A 171 -1.32 12.86 9.79
N TYR A 172 -0.16 12.51 10.34
CA TYR A 172 0.88 11.75 9.66
C TYR A 172 0.67 10.26 9.91
N GLY A 173 1.01 9.41 8.93
CA GLY A 173 0.95 7.97 9.09
C GLY A 173 1.39 7.24 7.83
N THR A 174 1.42 5.90 7.88
CA THR A 174 1.75 5.09 6.71
C THR A 174 0.49 4.76 5.90
N ASN A 175 0.69 4.47 4.60
CA ASN A 175 -0.37 4.00 3.73
C ASN A 175 -1.08 2.75 4.29
N ASN A 176 -0.32 1.85 4.92
CA ASN A 176 -0.85 0.62 5.50
C ASN A 176 -1.73 0.91 6.72
N GLU A 177 -1.25 1.73 7.66
CA GLU A 177 -2.00 2.05 8.88
C GLU A 177 -3.32 2.78 8.56
N PHE A 178 -3.27 3.78 7.67
CA PHE A 178 -4.47 4.46 7.21
C PHE A 178 -5.47 3.51 6.53
N GLY A 179 -4.99 2.61 5.67
CA GLY A 179 -5.83 1.65 4.99
C GLY A 179 -6.39 0.56 5.92
N PHE A 180 -5.59 0.07 6.88
CA PHE A 180 -6.07 -0.88 7.87
C PHE A 180 -7.06 -0.25 8.85
N ASP A 181 -6.87 1.01 9.25
CA ASP A 181 -7.86 1.71 10.07
C ASP A 181 -9.18 1.89 9.32
N TYR A 182 -9.14 2.19 8.01
CA TYR A 182 -10.34 2.22 7.19
C TYR A 182 -11.08 0.88 7.19
N LEU A 183 -10.35 -0.24 7.04
CA LEU A 183 -10.97 -1.57 7.08
C LEU A 183 -11.54 -1.87 8.47
N ARG A 184 -10.79 -1.57 9.54
CA ARG A 184 -11.26 -1.74 10.93
C ARG A 184 -12.52 -0.93 11.22
N ASP A 185 -12.56 0.34 10.81
CA ASP A 185 -13.71 1.21 10.99
C ASP A 185 -14.99 0.73 10.26
N ASN A 186 -14.81 -0.09 9.21
CA ASN A 186 -15.94 -0.74 8.55
C ASN A 186 -16.34 -2.09 9.15
N MET A 187 -15.70 -2.51 10.25
CA MET A 187 -16.00 -3.73 11.00
C MET A 187 -16.50 -3.45 12.43
N VAL A 188 -16.52 -2.17 12.89
CA VAL A 188 -16.95 -1.79 14.25
C VAL A 188 -18.47 -1.90 14.43
N HIS A 189 -18.92 -2.13 15.65
CA HIS A 189 -20.35 -2.24 15.96
C HIS A 189 -20.99 -0.92 16.45
N SER A 190 -20.14 0.09 16.75
CA SER A 190 -20.59 1.45 17.07
C SER A 190 -19.73 2.52 16.41
N LEU A 191 -20.27 3.72 16.17
CA LEU A 191 -19.48 4.85 15.63
C LEU A 191 -18.43 5.35 16.61
N GLU A 192 -18.58 5.09 17.90
CA GLU A 192 -17.65 5.46 18.95
C GLU A 192 -16.35 4.63 18.87
N GLU A 193 -16.43 3.44 18.31
CA GLU A 193 -15.26 2.58 18.07
C GLU A 193 -14.47 3.02 16.84
N ALA A 194 -15.11 3.67 15.87
CA ALA A 194 -14.43 4.17 14.68
C ALA A 194 -13.39 5.23 15.03
N VAL A 195 -12.24 5.17 14.37
CA VAL A 195 -11.12 6.07 14.63
C VAL A 195 -10.99 7.18 13.59
N GLN A 196 -11.34 6.93 12.33
CA GLN A 196 -11.23 7.89 11.23
C GLN A 196 -12.48 8.77 11.13
N ARG A 197 -12.29 10.04 10.78
CA ARG A 197 -13.41 10.99 10.59
C ARG A 197 -13.73 11.30 9.12
N GLY A 198 -13.00 10.71 8.16
CA GLY A 198 -13.23 10.87 6.73
C GLY A 198 -11.95 11.04 5.91
N HIS A 199 -12.10 11.17 4.58
CA HIS A 199 -11.02 11.20 3.61
C HIS A 199 -11.07 12.50 2.79
N SER A 200 -10.71 13.64 3.39
CA SER A 200 -10.83 14.93 2.72
C SER A 200 -9.63 15.21 1.81
N TYR A 201 -8.42 15.25 2.36
CA TYR A 201 -7.21 15.53 1.58
C TYR A 201 -6.05 14.67 2.03
N ALA A 202 -5.37 14.03 1.07
CA ALA A 202 -4.13 13.33 1.30
C ALA A 202 -2.99 13.88 0.46
N ILE A 203 -1.82 14.03 1.10
CA ILE A 203 -0.53 14.27 0.45
C ILE A 203 0.30 13.00 0.63
N VAL A 204 0.60 12.30 -0.46
CA VAL A 204 1.36 11.05 -0.44
C VAL A 204 2.82 11.36 -0.74
N ASP A 205 3.69 11.18 0.27
CA ASP A 205 5.14 11.25 0.07
C ASP A 205 5.64 9.95 -0.52
N GLU A 206 6.66 10.02 -1.38
CA GLU A 206 7.14 8.89 -2.17
C GLU A 206 5.99 8.19 -2.90
N VAL A 207 5.15 8.98 -3.56
CA VAL A 207 3.89 8.55 -4.19
C VAL A 207 4.07 7.42 -5.19
N ASP A 208 5.21 7.32 -5.83
CA ASP A 208 5.56 6.26 -6.77
C ASP A 208 5.85 4.91 -6.06
N SER A 209 6.32 4.93 -4.82
CA SER A 209 6.39 3.72 -4.00
C SER A 209 5.01 3.22 -3.62
N ILE A 210 4.22 4.11 -3.03
CA ILE A 210 2.95 3.75 -2.43
C ILE A 210 1.91 3.40 -3.51
N LEU A 211 1.75 4.26 -4.53
CA LEU A 211 0.70 4.09 -5.53
C LEU A 211 1.09 3.22 -6.73
N VAL A 212 2.37 2.83 -6.84
CA VAL A 212 2.83 1.97 -7.94
C VAL A 212 3.46 0.70 -7.40
N ASP A 213 4.54 0.78 -6.59
CA ASP A 213 5.27 -0.43 -6.17
C ASP A 213 4.48 -1.29 -5.20
N GLU A 214 3.93 -0.68 -4.16
CA GLU A 214 3.14 -1.37 -3.14
C GLU A 214 1.72 -1.69 -3.61
N ALA A 215 1.23 -1.02 -4.66
CA ALA A 215 -0.12 -1.19 -5.20
C ALA A 215 -0.30 -2.48 -6.05
N ARG A 216 0.44 -3.54 -5.73
CA ARG A 216 0.35 -4.86 -6.38
C ARG A 216 -0.49 -5.85 -5.59
N THR A 217 -0.58 -5.65 -4.28
CA THR A 217 -1.34 -6.49 -3.37
C THR A 217 -2.36 -5.63 -2.62
N PRO A 218 -3.56 -6.13 -2.37
CA PRO A 218 -4.52 -5.44 -1.54
C PRO A 218 -4.07 -5.44 -0.07
N LEU A 219 -4.63 -4.54 0.72
CA LEU A 219 -4.64 -4.64 2.18
C LEU A 219 -5.71 -5.64 2.58
N ILE A 220 -5.38 -6.57 3.45
CA ILE A 220 -6.28 -7.64 3.88
C ILE A 220 -6.23 -7.73 5.40
N ILE A 221 -7.41 -7.73 6.03
CA ILE A 221 -7.58 -8.19 7.41
C ILE A 221 -8.08 -9.62 7.31
N SER A 222 -7.37 -10.54 7.93
CA SER A 222 -7.72 -11.95 7.96
C SER A 222 -7.88 -12.45 9.39
N GLY A 223 -8.72 -13.46 9.57
CA GLY A 223 -8.93 -14.18 10.82
C GLY A 223 -8.81 -15.68 10.61
N PRO A 224 -8.69 -16.46 11.70
CA PRO A 224 -8.54 -17.89 11.59
C PRO A 224 -9.77 -18.52 10.90
N ALA A 225 -9.50 -19.40 9.93
CA ALA A 225 -10.49 -20.29 9.34
C ALA A 225 -10.42 -21.67 10.00
N ASP A 226 -11.50 -22.37 10.11
CA ASP A 226 -11.53 -23.75 10.57
C ASP A 226 -11.01 -24.67 9.45
N GLY A 227 -9.84 -25.33 9.62
CA GLY A 227 -9.40 -26.43 8.75
C GLY A 227 -7.92 -26.55 8.40
N ALA A 228 -7.46 -27.74 8.42
CA ALA A 228 -6.43 -28.51 7.66
C ALA A 228 -5.01 -27.94 7.46
N SER A 229 -4.22 -27.83 8.52
CA SER A 229 -2.75 -27.67 8.40
C SER A 229 -2.03 -28.93 7.86
N ALA A 230 -2.61 -30.13 8.00
CA ALA A 230 -1.99 -31.41 7.65
C ALA A 230 -1.63 -31.56 6.15
N TRP A 231 -2.42 -30.99 5.23
CA TRP A 231 -2.18 -31.09 3.81
C TRP A 231 -0.94 -30.31 3.34
N TYR A 232 -0.59 -29.22 4.01
CA TYR A 232 0.60 -28.44 3.63
C TYR A 232 1.90 -29.22 3.88
N ASP A 233 2.01 -29.90 5.03
CA ASP A 233 3.15 -30.77 5.34
C ASP A 233 3.25 -31.93 4.35
N GLU A 234 2.11 -32.57 4.05
CA GLU A 234 2.07 -33.70 3.13
C GLU A 234 2.49 -33.29 1.70
N PHE A 235 1.96 -32.16 1.18
CA PHE A 235 2.36 -31.65 -0.13
C PHE A 235 3.79 -31.14 -0.16
N ALA A 236 4.32 -30.55 0.90
CA ALA A 236 5.73 -30.17 0.97
C ALA A 236 6.63 -31.40 0.81
N ARG A 237 6.28 -32.52 1.49
CA ARG A 237 6.99 -33.78 1.39
C ARG A 237 6.89 -34.41 -0.01
N VAL A 238 5.70 -34.43 -0.61
CA VAL A 238 5.47 -35.01 -1.94
C VAL A 238 6.25 -34.22 -3.00
N VAL A 239 6.18 -32.89 -2.96
CA VAL A 239 6.85 -32.01 -3.91
C VAL A 239 8.37 -32.11 -3.83
N ASP A 240 8.95 -32.35 -2.64
CA ASP A 240 10.39 -32.59 -2.51
C ASP A 240 10.89 -33.82 -3.28
N LEU A 241 10.04 -34.84 -3.45
CA LEU A 241 10.33 -36.03 -4.24
C LEU A 241 10.14 -35.83 -5.74
N MET A 242 9.41 -34.79 -6.17
CA MET A 242 9.16 -34.48 -7.58
C MET A 242 10.41 -33.91 -8.27
N ARG A 243 10.59 -34.27 -9.54
CA ARG A 243 11.74 -33.87 -10.37
C ARG A 243 11.32 -32.84 -11.41
N PRO A 244 12.05 -31.70 -11.54
CA PRO A 244 11.84 -30.78 -12.64
C PRO A 244 12.05 -31.46 -13.99
N ASP A 245 11.43 -30.93 -15.01
CA ASP A 245 11.43 -31.41 -16.42
C ASP A 245 10.80 -32.79 -16.66
N THR A 246 10.54 -33.57 -15.60
CA THR A 246 9.84 -34.86 -15.64
C THR A 246 8.42 -34.72 -15.11
N HIS A 247 8.28 -34.24 -13.88
CA HIS A 247 6.99 -34.13 -13.18
C HIS A 247 6.35 -32.75 -13.32
N TYR A 248 7.16 -31.71 -13.50
CA TYR A 248 6.69 -30.33 -13.66
C TYR A 248 7.70 -29.47 -14.42
N GLU A 249 7.22 -28.38 -15.00
CA GLU A 249 8.05 -27.32 -15.61
C GLU A 249 7.88 -25.99 -14.87
N VAL A 250 8.94 -25.18 -14.87
CA VAL A 250 8.96 -23.86 -14.21
C VAL A 250 9.11 -22.77 -15.27
N ASP A 251 8.10 -21.92 -15.41
CA ASP A 251 8.21 -20.69 -16.19
C ASP A 251 8.57 -19.51 -15.28
N PHE A 252 9.85 -19.26 -15.13
CA PHE A 252 10.36 -18.12 -14.33
C PHE A 252 9.93 -16.76 -14.87
N ARG A 253 9.56 -16.64 -16.14
CA ARG A 253 9.09 -15.37 -16.73
C ARG A 253 7.69 -15.04 -16.27
N LYS A 254 6.82 -16.04 -16.26
CA LYS A 254 5.43 -15.91 -15.81
C LYS A 254 5.27 -16.12 -14.31
N ARG A 255 6.31 -16.54 -13.61
CA ARG A 255 6.26 -17.00 -12.21
C ARG A 255 5.19 -18.09 -12.01
N ALA A 256 5.16 -19.05 -12.90
CA ALA A 256 4.21 -20.15 -12.91
C ALA A 256 4.94 -21.51 -12.91
N VAL A 257 4.27 -22.50 -12.36
CA VAL A 257 4.72 -23.90 -12.40
C VAL A 257 3.59 -24.70 -13.06
N GLY A 258 3.93 -25.45 -14.12
CA GLY A 258 3.02 -26.37 -14.80
C GLY A 258 3.33 -27.81 -14.41
N VAL A 259 2.32 -28.61 -14.06
CA VAL A 259 2.49 -30.03 -13.71
C VAL A 259 2.22 -30.88 -14.95
N HIS A 260 3.12 -31.80 -15.26
CA HIS A 260 2.98 -32.77 -16.34
C HIS A 260 2.08 -33.96 -15.96
N GLU A 261 1.58 -34.72 -16.93
CA GLU A 261 0.75 -35.91 -16.68
C GLU A 261 1.47 -36.92 -15.77
N GLU A 262 2.78 -37.12 -15.96
CA GLU A 262 3.62 -37.99 -15.12
C GLU A 262 3.72 -37.45 -13.66
N GLY A 263 3.68 -36.14 -13.48
CA GLY A 263 3.64 -35.52 -12.17
C GLY A 263 2.31 -35.71 -11.46
N ILE A 264 1.21 -35.62 -12.21
CA ILE A 264 -0.14 -35.87 -11.67
C ILE A 264 -0.25 -37.31 -11.19
N ALA A 265 0.12 -38.28 -12.04
CA ALA A 265 0.12 -39.72 -11.71
C ALA A 265 1.01 -40.01 -10.48
N PHE A 266 2.16 -39.33 -10.36
CA PHE A 266 3.04 -39.46 -9.22
C PHE A 266 2.37 -38.98 -7.91
N VAL A 267 1.69 -37.82 -7.95
CA VAL A 267 0.99 -37.25 -6.78
C VAL A 267 -0.19 -38.14 -6.40
N GLU A 268 -0.96 -38.64 -7.35
CA GLU A 268 -2.08 -39.57 -7.13
C GLU A 268 -1.61 -40.85 -6.43
N ASP A 269 -0.49 -41.42 -6.87
CA ASP A 269 0.14 -42.60 -6.25
C ASP A 269 0.59 -42.32 -4.83
N GLN A 270 1.27 -41.20 -4.59
CA GLN A 270 1.77 -40.82 -3.26
C GLN A 270 0.64 -40.55 -2.25
N LEU A 271 -0.47 -39.99 -2.69
CA LEU A 271 -1.61 -39.65 -1.85
C LEU A 271 -2.66 -40.78 -1.78
N GLY A 272 -2.53 -41.82 -2.62
CA GLY A 272 -3.48 -42.93 -2.70
C GLY A 272 -4.87 -42.52 -3.18
N ILE A 273 -4.93 -41.57 -4.12
CA ILE A 273 -6.17 -41.06 -4.72
C ILE A 273 -6.26 -41.42 -6.20
N ASP A 274 -7.47 -41.71 -6.69
CA ASP A 274 -7.67 -42.15 -8.08
C ASP A 274 -7.66 -41.00 -9.11
N ASN A 275 -8.03 -39.78 -8.71
CA ASN A 275 -8.09 -38.62 -9.61
C ASN A 275 -7.95 -37.30 -8.83
N LEU A 276 -6.84 -36.62 -9.02
CA LEU A 276 -6.53 -35.32 -8.40
C LEU A 276 -7.48 -34.22 -8.83
N TYR A 277 -7.93 -34.22 -10.09
CA TYR A 277 -8.86 -33.23 -10.63
C TYR A 277 -10.34 -33.56 -10.42
N GLY A 278 -10.65 -34.64 -9.69
CA GLY A 278 -12.02 -34.99 -9.30
C GLY A 278 -12.62 -33.91 -8.40
N LEU A 279 -13.94 -33.72 -8.48
CA LEU A 279 -14.68 -32.70 -7.69
C LEU A 279 -14.38 -32.72 -6.19
N ARG A 280 -14.14 -33.91 -5.61
CA ARG A 280 -13.79 -34.07 -4.19
C ARG A 280 -12.34 -33.65 -3.85
N ASN A 281 -11.45 -33.73 -4.83
CA ASN A 281 -10.01 -33.49 -4.67
C ASN A 281 -9.58 -32.13 -5.23
N SER A 282 -10.51 -31.32 -5.75
CA SER A 282 -10.25 -30.00 -6.33
C SER A 282 -9.42 -29.07 -5.43
N PRO A 283 -9.61 -29.03 -4.08
CA PRO A 283 -8.77 -28.23 -3.20
C PRO A 283 -7.29 -28.67 -3.18
N LEU A 284 -7.02 -29.97 -3.42
CA LEU A 284 -5.67 -30.53 -3.39
C LEU A 284 -4.80 -30.01 -4.55
N VAL A 285 -5.42 -29.64 -5.69
CA VAL A 285 -4.73 -29.03 -6.82
C VAL A 285 -4.10 -27.69 -6.42
N GLY A 286 -4.81 -26.90 -5.60
CA GLY A 286 -4.29 -25.66 -5.03
C GLY A 286 -3.10 -25.89 -4.11
N HIS A 287 -3.17 -26.87 -3.22
CA HIS A 287 -2.06 -27.25 -2.34
C HIS A 287 -0.81 -27.68 -3.12
N LEU A 288 -0.98 -28.52 -4.15
CA LEU A 288 0.12 -28.94 -5.03
C LEU A 288 0.77 -27.73 -5.73
N GLY A 289 -0.05 -26.89 -6.32
CA GLY A 289 0.41 -25.68 -7.02
C GLY A 289 1.20 -24.75 -6.10
N ASN A 290 0.73 -24.54 -4.87
CA ASN A 290 1.38 -23.71 -3.88
C ASN A 290 2.68 -24.30 -3.34
N ALA A 291 2.72 -25.60 -3.09
CA ALA A 291 3.93 -26.29 -2.66
C ALA A 291 5.03 -26.23 -3.73
N LEU A 292 4.69 -26.42 -5.01
CA LEU A 292 5.63 -26.26 -6.12
C LEU A 292 6.10 -24.81 -6.30
N LYS A 293 5.20 -23.83 -6.18
CA LYS A 293 5.58 -22.41 -6.21
C LYS A 293 6.51 -22.09 -5.04
N ALA A 294 6.19 -22.52 -3.83
CA ALA A 294 7.02 -22.31 -2.66
C ALA A 294 8.43 -22.90 -2.84
N LYS A 295 8.54 -24.10 -3.44
CA LYS A 295 9.81 -24.76 -3.72
C LYS A 295 10.65 -23.99 -4.74
N GLU A 296 10.09 -23.62 -5.88
CA GLU A 296 10.83 -23.19 -7.07
C GLU A 296 10.91 -21.66 -7.22
N LEU A 297 9.88 -20.92 -6.79
CA LEU A 297 9.73 -19.51 -7.07
C LEU A 297 9.99 -18.59 -5.88
N PHE A 298 10.00 -19.13 -4.67
CA PHE A 298 10.21 -18.35 -3.43
C PHE A 298 11.48 -18.78 -2.71
N THR A 299 12.42 -17.87 -2.59
CA THR A 299 13.76 -18.13 -2.08
C THR A 299 13.97 -17.45 -0.73
N ARG A 300 14.44 -18.21 0.26
CA ARG A 300 14.83 -17.69 1.58
C ARG A 300 15.89 -16.60 1.46
N ASN A 301 15.83 -15.59 2.29
CA ASN A 301 16.68 -14.38 2.31
C ASN A 301 16.57 -13.49 1.05
N LYS A 302 15.56 -13.72 0.21
CA LYS A 302 15.23 -12.90 -0.94
C LYS A 302 13.76 -12.49 -0.94
N ASP A 303 12.88 -13.48 -0.98
CA ASP A 303 11.43 -13.29 -1.00
C ASP A 303 10.84 -13.26 0.43
N TYR A 304 11.50 -13.96 1.36
CA TYR A 304 11.14 -14.03 2.77
C TYR A 304 12.37 -14.34 3.63
N ILE A 305 12.25 -14.09 4.94
CA ILE A 305 13.21 -14.56 5.96
C ILE A 305 12.49 -15.46 6.96
N VAL A 306 13.25 -16.27 7.68
CA VAL A 306 12.76 -17.02 8.85
C VAL A 306 13.40 -16.42 10.09
N ALA A 307 12.59 -15.86 10.99
CA ALA A 307 13.02 -15.28 12.24
C ALA A 307 12.03 -15.68 13.34
N ASP A 308 12.53 -16.01 14.52
CA ASP A 308 11.74 -16.42 15.70
C ASP A 308 10.73 -17.57 15.45
N GLY A 309 11.05 -18.46 14.50
CA GLY A 309 10.18 -19.58 14.11
C GLY A 309 9.05 -19.20 13.17
N GLU A 310 9.06 -17.99 12.62
CA GLU A 310 8.03 -17.50 11.69
C GLU A 310 8.63 -17.14 10.32
N VAL A 311 7.83 -17.32 9.27
CA VAL A 311 8.13 -16.81 7.94
C VAL A 311 7.68 -15.35 7.84
N LEU A 312 8.62 -14.46 7.51
CA LEU A 312 8.36 -13.04 7.34
C LEU A 312 8.65 -12.62 5.91
N ILE A 313 7.68 -11.97 5.27
CA ILE A 313 7.82 -11.52 3.88
C ILE A 313 8.85 -10.39 3.81
N VAL A 314 9.72 -10.46 2.82
CA VAL A 314 10.60 -9.34 2.43
C VAL A 314 10.03 -8.71 1.18
N ASP A 315 9.70 -7.43 1.26
CA ASP A 315 9.29 -6.67 0.08
C ASP A 315 10.47 -6.49 -0.86
N HIS A 316 10.34 -6.97 -2.09
CA HIS A 316 11.39 -6.90 -3.11
C HIS A 316 11.79 -5.47 -3.49
N PHE A 317 10.89 -4.49 -3.33
CA PHE A 317 11.12 -3.10 -3.71
C PHE A 317 11.76 -2.29 -2.60
N THR A 318 11.36 -2.56 -1.36
CA THR A 318 11.84 -1.81 -0.21
C THR A 318 12.95 -2.54 0.55
N GLY A 319 13.11 -3.85 0.31
CA GLY A 319 14.03 -4.71 1.07
C GLY A 319 13.64 -4.86 2.54
N ARG A 320 12.44 -4.44 2.93
CA ARG A 320 11.93 -4.40 4.30
C ARG A 320 11.09 -5.62 4.61
N ILE A 321 11.09 -6.00 5.88
CA ILE A 321 10.18 -7.01 6.39
C ILE A 321 8.79 -6.39 6.47
N LEU A 322 7.82 -7.07 5.88
CA LEU A 322 6.41 -6.72 5.95
C LEU A 322 5.76 -7.44 7.14
N PHE A 323 5.86 -6.85 8.32
CA PHE A 323 5.24 -7.41 9.51
C PHE A 323 3.72 -7.50 9.37
N GLY A 324 3.14 -8.63 9.83
CA GLY A 324 1.71 -8.87 9.80
C GLY A 324 1.13 -9.15 8.40
N ARG A 325 1.95 -9.17 7.35
CA ARG A 325 1.54 -9.60 6.02
C ARG A 325 1.87 -11.08 5.79
N ARG A 326 0.98 -11.75 5.07
CA ARG A 326 1.14 -13.14 4.62
C ARG A 326 0.91 -13.22 3.12
N TYR A 327 1.49 -14.21 2.46
CA TYR A 327 1.10 -14.55 1.09
C TYR A 327 -0.28 -15.18 1.13
N ASN A 328 -1.12 -14.84 0.17
CA ASN A 328 -2.50 -15.32 0.08
C ASN A 328 -2.58 -16.76 -0.48
N GLU A 329 -3.78 -17.31 -0.47
CA GLU A 329 -4.14 -18.54 -1.18
C GLU A 329 -3.35 -19.77 -0.71
N GLY A 330 -3.00 -19.86 0.57
CA GLY A 330 -2.24 -20.97 1.12
C GLY A 330 -0.74 -20.99 0.77
N LEU A 331 -0.23 -20.04 0.00
CA LEU A 331 1.18 -19.99 -0.36
C LEU A 331 2.09 -19.74 0.85
N HIS A 332 1.63 -18.93 1.83
CA HIS A 332 2.41 -18.67 3.04
C HIS A 332 2.59 -19.95 3.85
N GLN A 333 1.52 -20.71 4.02
CA GLN A 333 1.54 -22.03 4.69
C GLN A 333 2.42 -23.03 3.95
N ALA A 334 2.39 -23.02 2.60
CA ALA A 334 3.29 -23.84 1.81
C ALA A 334 4.77 -23.46 2.02
N ILE A 335 5.08 -22.18 2.27
CA ILE A 335 6.43 -21.74 2.62
C ILE A 335 6.77 -22.11 4.07
N GLU A 336 5.83 -22.00 5.01
CA GLU A 336 5.99 -22.45 6.39
C GLU A 336 6.30 -23.95 6.43
N ALA A 337 5.55 -24.78 5.69
CA ALA A 337 5.79 -26.21 5.53
C ALA A 337 7.17 -26.49 4.91
N LYS A 338 7.55 -25.81 3.84
CA LYS A 338 8.87 -25.90 3.20
C LYS A 338 10.01 -25.62 4.17
N GLU A 339 9.86 -24.64 5.06
CA GLU A 339 10.90 -24.23 6.01
C GLU A 339 10.84 -25.05 7.32
N GLY A 340 9.83 -25.93 7.49
CA GLY A 340 9.65 -26.76 8.68
C GLY A 340 9.35 -25.94 9.95
N VAL A 341 8.72 -24.77 9.80
CA VAL A 341 8.24 -23.96 10.92
C VAL A 341 6.78 -24.29 11.22
N GLU A 342 6.25 -23.81 12.35
CA GLU A 342 4.84 -24.01 12.70
C GLU A 342 3.92 -23.46 11.62
N ILE A 343 3.06 -24.30 11.05
CA ILE A 343 2.06 -23.89 10.05
C ILE A 343 0.88 -23.28 10.78
N LYS A 344 0.72 -21.97 10.64
CA LYS A 344 -0.41 -21.27 11.23
C LYS A 344 -1.69 -21.58 10.44
N PRO A 345 -2.87 -21.62 11.10
CA PRO A 345 -4.14 -21.89 10.44
C PRO A 345 -4.33 -21.02 9.20
N GLU A 346 -5.02 -21.56 8.22
CA GLU A 346 -5.44 -20.76 7.07
C GLU A 346 -6.33 -19.63 7.56
N ASN A 347 -6.06 -18.43 7.07
CA ASN A 347 -6.84 -17.26 7.45
C ASN A 347 -7.86 -16.97 6.36
N GLN A 348 -9.12 -16.82 6.76
CA GLN A 348 -10.15 -16.29 5.87
C GLN A 348 -10.09 -14.77 5.80
N THR A 349 -10.39 -14.20 4.64
CA THR A 349 -10.48 -12.75 4.44
C THR A 349 -11.68 -12.19 5.19
N LEU A 350 -11.44 -11.28 6.13
CA LEU A 350 -12.49 -10.55 6.87
C LEU A 350 -12.81 -9.22 6.19
N ALA A 351 -11.81 -8.51 5.71
CA ALA A 351 -11.95 -7.26 4.98
C ALA A 351 -10.75 -7.05 4.06
N THR A 352 -10.98 -6.46 2.90
CA THR A 352 -9.93 -6.19 1.91
C THR A 352 -10.19 -4.91 1.15
N ILE A 353 -9.13 -4.22 0.73
CA ILE A 353 -9.17 -3.10 -0.21
C ILE A 353 -7.82 -2.95 -0.89
N THR A 354 -7.81 -2.63 -2.19
CA THR A 354 -6.57 -2.24 -2.86
C THR A 354 -6.16 -0.82 -2.47
N LEU A 355 -4.85 -0.53 -2.47
CA LEU A 355 -4.36 0.85 -2.26
C LEU A 355 -4.95 1.81 -3.29
N GLN A 356 -5.15 1.34 -4.54
CA GLN A 356 -5.78 2.13 -5.59
C GLN A 356 -7.17 2.60 -5.19
N ASN A 357 -8.02 1.69 -4.73
CA ASN A 357 -9.40 2.03 -4.34
C ASN A 357 -9.42 2.81 -3.01
N TYR A 358 -8.51 2.50 -2.08
CA TYR A 358 -8.40 3.26 -0.83
C TYR A 358 -8.09 4.75 -1.09
N PHE A 359 -7.05 5.06 -1.88
CA PHE A 359 -6.68 6.46 -2.17
C PHE A 359 -7.69 7.21 -3.05
N ARG A 360 -8.57 6.50 -3.77
CA ARG A 360 -9.71 7.09 -4.48
C ARG A 360 -10.85 7.55 -3.56
N LEU A 361 -10.83 7.19 -2.28
CA LEU A 361 -11.80 7.66 -1.29
C LEU A 361 -11.60 9.12 -0.91
N TYR A 362 -10.39 9.67 -1.11
CA TYR A 362 -10.12 11.05 -0.78
C TYR A 362 -10.78 12.01 -1.76
N ASP A 363 -11.44 13.06 -1.23
CA ASP A 363 -12.02 14.14 -2.03
C ASP A 363 -10.93 14.83 -2.87
N LYS A 364 -9.73 14.97 -2.29
CA LYS A 364 -8.54 15.52 -2.95
C LYS A 364 -7.32 14.68 -2.63
N LEU A 365 -6.60 14.28 -3.67
CA LEU A 365 -5.36 13.51 -3.58
C LEU A 365 -4.22 14.31 -4.23
N ALA A 366 -3.04 14.28 -3.62
CA ALA A 366 -1.81 14.83 -4.18
C ALA A 366 -0.64 13.93 -3.79
N GLY A 367 0.48 14.09 -4.47
CA GLY A 367 1.66 13.31 -4.14
C GLY A 367 2.96 14.01 -4.49
N MET A 368 4.05 13.52 -3.93
CA MET A 368 5.39 14.03 -4.22
C MET A 368 6.39 12.88 -4.32
N THR A 369 7.34 13.01 -5.23
CA THR A 369 8.46 12.08 -5.41
C THR A 369 9.52 12.71 -6.31
N GLY A 370 10.69 12.12 -6.39
CA GLY A 370 11.75 12.51 -7.35
C GLY A 370 11.67 11.81 -8.70
N THR A 371 10.70 10.91 -8.93
CA THR A 371 10.73 9.95 -10.05
C THR A 371 9.35 9.55 -10.59
N ALA A 372 8.40 10.49 -10.73
CA ALA A 372 7.04 10.22 -11.17
C ALA A 372 6.85 10.13 -12.69
N GLN A 373 7.66 10.83 -13.47
CA GLN A 373 7.42 11.04 -14.90
C GLN A 373 7.36 9.73 -15.71
N THR A 374 8.08 8.69 -15.28
CA THR A 374 8.03 7.38 -15.95
C THR A 374 6.67 6.73 -15.89
N GLU A 375 5.90 6.99 -14.83
CA GLU A 375 4.58 6.40 -14.55
C GLU A 375 3.42 7.41 -14.69
N ALA A 376 3.68 8.59 -15.28
CA ALA A 376 2.71 9.67 -15.39
C ALA A 376 1.36 9.25 -16.04
N THR A 377 1.41 8.31 -16.98
CA THR A 377 0.19 7.75 -17.59
C THR A 377 -0.62 6.95 -16.58
N GLU A 378 0.04 6.12 -15.76
CA GLU A 378 -0.62 5.29 -14.75
C GLU A 378 -1.24 6.15 -13.64
N PHE A 379 -0.53 7.16 -13.16
CA PHE A 379 -1.06 8.11 -12.18
C PHE A 379 -2.32 8.82 -12.68
N ARG A 380 -2.33 9.23 -13.94
CA ARG A 380 -3.48 9.89 -14.54
C ARG A 380 -4.66 8.94 -14.73
N ASP A 381 -4.40 7.73 -15.25
CA ASP A 381 -5.44 6.79 -15.63
C ASP A 381 -6.13 6.18 -14.40
N ILE A 382 -5.37 5.89 -13.33
CA ILE A 382 -5.87 5.25 -12.11
C ILE A 382 -6.35 6.30 -11.09
N TYR A 383 -5.51 7.31 -10.79
CA TYR A 383 -5.72 8.23 -9.67
C TYR A 383 -6.16 9.62 -10.11
N ARG A 384 -6.21 9.90 -11.41
CA ARG A 384 -6.50 11.22 -12.00
C ARG A 384 -5.48 12.29 -11.59
N LEU A 385 -4.26 11.89 -11.27
CA LEU A 385 -3.17 12.77 -10.88
C LEU A 385 -2.32 13.17 -12.08
N GLY A 386 -2.13 14.46 -12.26
CA GLY A 386 -1.15 15.02 -13.18
C GLY A 386 0.24 15.04 -12.56
N VAL A 387 1.29 14.82 -13.34
CA VAL A 387 2.68 14.97 -12.88
C VAL A 387 3.23 16.30 -13.34
N VAL A 388 3.76 17.08 -12.41
CA VAL A 388 4.36 18.38 -12.66
C VAL A 388 5.81 18.36 -12.21
N THR A 389 6.74 18.43 -13.15
CA THR A 389 8.18 18.48 -12.85
C THR A 389 8.56 19.89 -12.37
N ILE A 390 9.00 19.99 -11.14
CA ILE A 390 9.47 21.24 -10.53
C ILE A 390 10.97 21.40 -10.81
N PRO A 391 11.43 22.56 -11.26
CA PRO A 391 12.86 22.82 -11.47
C PRO A 391 13.63 22.71 -10.15
N THR A 392 14.92 22.35 -10.24
CA THR A 392 15.81 22.36 -9.09
C THR A 392 16.26 23.77 -8.73
N HIS A 393 16.45 24.05 -7.43
CA HIS A 393 16.92 25.37 -6.97
C HIS A 393 18.31 25.70 -7.48
N LYS A 394 19.20 24.70 -7.49
CA LYS A 394 20.55 24.82 -8.08
C LYS A 394 20.73 23.80 -9.21
N PRO A 395 21.57 24.13 -10.24
CA PRO A 395 21.90 23.16 -11.29
C PRO A 395 22.50 21.89 -10.73
N THR A 396 22.11 20.73 -11.27
CA THR A 396 22.69 19.45 -10.89
C THR A 396 24.12 19.32 -11.39
N LEU A 397 25.07 19.12 -10.47
CA LEU A 397 26.50 18.94 -10.77
C LEU A 397 26.94 17.47 -10.74
N ARG A 398 26.02 16.55 -10.44
CA ARG A 398 26.28 15.10 -10.41
C ARG A 398 26.71 14.57 -11.78
N ARG A 399 27.70 13.68 -11.79
CA ARG A 399 28.19 12.98 -12.98
C ARG A 399 27.73 11.53 -13.00
N ASP A 400 26.81 11.21 -13.88
CA ASP A 400 26.36 9.84 -14.10
C ASP A 400 27.27 9.15 -15.12
N LYS A 401 28.18 8.26 -14.65
CA LYS A 401 29.08 7.50 -15.52
C LYS A 401 28.33 6.42 -16.30
N ALA A 402 28.87 6.07 -17.45
CA ALA A 402 28.34 4.96 -18.25
C ALA A 402 28.41 3.63 -17.49
N ASP A 403 27.40 2.78 -17.72
CA ASP A 403 27.35 1.45 -17.12
C ASP A 403 28.58 0.60 -17.51
N ALA A 404 29.11 -0.14 -16.54
CA ALA A 404 30.14 -1.13 -16.75
C ALA A 404 29.53 -2.51 -16.79
N VAL A 405 29.50 -3.16 -17.96
CA VAL A 405 28.83 -4.44 -18.13
C VAL A 405 29.86 -5.57 -18.28
N TYR A 406 29.69 -6.64 -17.51
CA TYR A 406 30.58 -7.79 -17.46
C TYR A 406 29.89 -9.07 -17.93
N LYS A 407 30.68 -10.07 -18.35
CA LYS A 407 30.15 -11.37 -18.76
C LYS A 407 29.60 -12.18 -17.61
N THR A 408 30.22 -12.06 -16.42
CA THR A 408 29.90 -12.87 -15.22
C THR A 408 29.68 -11.97 -14.01
N GLU A 409 28.89 -12.45 -13.05
CA GLU A 409 28.68 -11.75 -11.77
C GLU A 409 30.00 -11.64 -10.97
N LEU A 410 30.84 -12.69 -11.00
CA LEU A 410 32.13 -12.67 -10.30
C LEU A 410 33.02 -11.51 -10.78
N ALA A 411 33.21 -11.36 -12.10
CA ALA A 411 33.97 -10.27 -12.67
C ALA A 411 33.41 -8.90 -12.35
N LYS A 412 32.07 -8.79 -12.36
CA LYS A 412 31.34 -7.58 -11.93
C LYS A 412 31.67 -7.21 -10.49
N PHE A 413 31.54 -8.15 -9.54
CA PHE A 413 31.82 -7.88 -8.13
C PHE A 413 33.29 -7.59 -7.86
N GLN A 414 34.19 -8.26 -8.54
CA GLN A 414 35.64 -7.93 -8.46
C GLN A 414 35.91 -6.50 -8.89
N ALA A 415 35.29 -6.03 -9.97
CA ALA A 415 35.43 -4.66 -10.44
C ALA A 415 34.79 -3.64 -9.46
N VAL A 416 33.66 -3.97 -8.86
CA VAL A 416 33.01 -3.15 -7.80
C VAL A 416 33.97 -3.00 -6.61
N ILE A 417 34.50 -4.10 -6.10
CA ILE A 417 35.39 -4.12 -4.95
C ILE A 417 36.68 -3.31 -5.22
N ALA A 418 37.25 -3.43 -6.40
CA ALA A 418 38.43 -2.66 -6.81
C ALA A 418 38.15 -1.15 -6.85
N ASP A 419 36.99 -0.72 -7.40
CA ASP A 419 36.63 0.70 -7.44
C ASP A 419 36.33 1.24 -6.04
N VAL A 420 35.65 0.45 -5.18
CA VAL A 420 35.42 0.80 -3.76
C VAL A 420 36.73 0.99 -3.02
N ALA A 421 37.71 0.06 -3.17
CA ALA A 421 39.00 0.14 -2.53
C ALA A 421 39.77 1.39 -2.96
N GLU A 422 39.76 1.72 -4.25
CA GLU A 422 40.39 2.93 -4.80
C GLU A 422 39.78 4.21 -4.22
N ARG A 423 38.46 4.29 -4.17
CA ARG A 423 37.73 5.46 -3.67
C ARG A 423 37.90 5.64 -2.17
N HIS A 424 37.71 4.57 -1.41
CA HIS A 424 37.93 4.56 0.04
C HIS A 424 39.35 4.96 0.39
N GLY A 425 40.36 4.44 -0.34
CA GLY A 425 41.76 4.80 -0.16
C GLY A 425 42.06 6.29 -0.40
N ARG A 426 41.21 7.01 -1.14
CA ARG A 426 41.27 8.46 -1.33
C ARG A 426 40.47 9.23 -0.29
N GLY A 427 39.67 8.55 0.54
CA GLY A 427 38.76 9.14 1.50
C GLY A 427 37.38 9.53 0.92
N GLN A 428 37.06 9.19 -0.33
CA GLN A 428 35.74 9.49 -0.92
C GLN A 428 34.68 8.55 -0.35
N PRO A 429 33.52 9.05 0.17
CA PRO A 429 32.44 8.18 0.64
C PRO A 429 31.80 7.42 -0.51
N VAL A 430 31.48 6.15 -0.25
CA VAL A 430 30.85 5.23 -1.24
C VAL A 430 29.58 4.62 -0.69
N LEU A 431 28.50 4.74 -1.44
CA LEU A 431 27.23 4.04 -1.18
C LEU A 431 27.01 2.99 -2.27
N ILE A 432 26.85 1.72 -1.87
CA ILE A 432 26.70 0.59 -2.79
C ILE A 432 25.26 0.06 -2.68
N GLY A 433 24.49 0.18 -3.75
CA GLY A 433 23.15 -0.42 -3.88
C GLY A 433 23.23 -1.85 -4.40
N THR A 434 22.58 -2.78 -3.70
CA THR A 434 22.49 -4.20 -4.07
C THR A 434 21.03 -4.64 -4.19
N ALA A 435 20.73 -5.59 -5.07
CA ALA A 435 19.36 -6.06 -5.32
C ALA A 435 18.86 -7.12 -4.32
N SER A 436 19.71 -7.62 -3.39
CA SER A 436 19.28 -8.60 -2.39
C SER A 436 20.17 -8.62 -1.16
N VAL A 437 19.61 -9.11 -0.04
CA VAL A 437 20.34 -9.33 1.21
C VAL A 437 21.57 -10.22 0.98
N GLY A 438 21.42 -11.34 0.25
CA GLY A 438 22.54 -12.25 -0.02
C GLY A 438 23.70 -11.59 -0.78
N LYS A 439 23.43 -10.67 -1.70
CA LYS A 439 24.45 -9.90 -2.44
C LYS A 439 25.13 -8.85 -1.56
N SER A 440 24.36 -8.21 -0.66
CA SER A 440 24.91 -7.28 0.32
C SER A 440 25.87 -7.98 1.29
N GLU A 441 25.50 -9.15 1.78
CA GLU A 441 26.34 -9.98 2.66
C GLU A 441 27.58 -10.53 1.94
N TYR A 442 27.44 -10.89 0.65
CA TYR A 442 28.58 -11.30 -0.17
C TYR A 442 29.61 -10.17 -0.28
N LEU A 443 29.16 -8.97 -0.67
CA LEU A 443 30.05 -7.80 -0.77
C LEU A 443 30.68 -7.44 0.57
N SER A 444 29.91 -7.49 1.65
CA SER A 444 30.41 -7.23 3.00
C SER A 444 31.54 -8.18 3.35
N ARG A 445 31.41 -9.48 3.10
CA ARG A 445 32.47 -10.46 3.34
C ARG A 445 33.74 -10.18 2.51
N GLU A 446 33.56 -9.78 1.27
CA GLU A 446 34.71 -9.49 0.39
C GLU A 446 35.41 -8.19 0.80
N LEU A 447 34.66 -7.13 1.20
CA LEU A 447 35.26 -5.90 1.74
C LEU A 447 36.00 -6.14 3.06
N ALA A 448 35.44 -6.99 3.94
CA ALA A 448 36.07 -7.38 5.19
C ALA A 448 37.42 -8.09 4.97
N LYS A 449 37.58 -8.94 3.93
CA LYS A 449 38.85 -9.56 3.55
C LYS A 449 39.91 -8.54 3.18
N LEU A 450 39.50 -7.40 2.64
CA LEU A 450 40.40 -6.28 2.30
C LEU A 450 40.58 -5.28 3.44
N HIS A 451 40.06 -5.58 4.62
CA HIS A 451 40.07 -4.72 5.81
C HIS A 451 39.50 -3.31 5.55
N ILE A 452 38.48 -3.21 4.66
CA ILE A 452 37.77 -1.96 4.41
C ILE A 452 36.63 -1.85 5.44
N PRO A 453 36.68 -0.87 6.35
CA PRO A 453 35.57 -0.62 7.27
C PRO A 453 34.29 -0.24 6.48
N HIS A 454 33.18 -0.88 6.78
CA HIS A 454 31.91 -0.61 6.10
C HIS A 454 30.71 -0.92 7.00
N ALA A 455 29.61 -0.24 6.74
CA ALA A 455 28.31 -0.51 7.34
C ALA A 455 27.43 -1.27 6.34
N VAL A 456 26.58 -2.20 6.84
CA VAL A 456 25.63 -2.96 6.02
C VAL A 456 24.22 -2.59 6.44
N LEU A 457 23.42 -2.17 5.47
CA LEU A 457 22.03 -1.79 5.65
C LEU A 457 21.13 -2.70 4.80
N ASN A 458 20.44 -3.62 5.46
CA ASN A 458 19.52 -4.56 4.84
C ASN A 458 18.37 -4.90 5.80
N ALA A 459 17.43 -5.74 5.36
CA ALA A 459 16.26 -6.12 6.15
C ALA A 459 16.54 -6.71 7.56
N LYS A 460 17.78 -7.13 7.82
CA LYS A 460 18.20 -7.65 9.15
C LYS A 460 18.63 -6.54 10.13
N HIS A 461 18.91 -5.33 9.62
CA HIS A 461 19.47 -4.21 10.38
C HIS A 461 18.61 -2.94 10.23
N HIS A 462 17.29 -3.08 10.13
CA HIS A 462 16.39 -1.97 9.89
C HIS A 462 16.30 -0.97 11.06
N ASP A 463 16.52 -1.42 12.30
CA ASP A 463 16.50 -0.56 13.48
C ASP A 463 17.67 0.44 13.52
N GLU A 464 18.79 0.10 12.88
CA GLU A 464 19.98 0.94 12.80
C GLU A 464 20.02 1.80 11.51
N GLU A 465 18.97 1.71 10.67
CA GLU A 465 18.94 2.33 9.34
C GLU A 465 19.25 3.83 9.37
N ALA A 466 18.60 4.57 10.26
CA ALA A 466 18.76 6.01 10.37
C ALA A 466 20.20 6.39 10.78
N ALA A 467 20.81 5.62 11.68
CA ALA A 467 22.16 5.83 12.15
C ALA A 467 23.19 5.60 11.04
N ILE A 468 23.06 4.49 10.30
CA ILE A 468 23.96 4.16 9.21
C ILE A 468 23.89 5.20 8.09
N ILE A 469 22.69 5.64 7.72
CA ILE A 469 22.49 6.64 6.67
C ILE A 469 23.02 8.02 7.11
N ALA A 470 22.83 8.39 8.36
CA ALA A 470 23.35 9.66 8.89
C ALA A 470 24.88 9.79 8.78
N GLU A 471 25.60 8.68 8.83
CA GLU A 471 27.06 8.65 8.72
C GLU A 471 27.56 8.30 7.29
N ALA A 472 26.69 7.89 6.36
CA ALA A 472 27.10 7.41 5.02
C ALA A 472 27.80 8.46 4.13
N GLY A 473 27.61 9.75 4.41
CA GLY A 473 28.27 10.85 3.68
C GLY A 473 29.56 11.35 4.30
N ARG A 474 30.07 10.70 5.34
CA ARG A 474 31.33 11.07 6.01
C ARG A 474 32.56 10.65 5.22
N LEU A 475 33.67 11.30 5.50
CA LEU A 475 34.97 11.04 4.85
C LEU A 475 35.33 9.55 4.94
N GLY A 476 35.55 8.89 3.79
CA GLY A 476 35.94 7.50 3.71
C GLY A 476 34.88 6.49 4.10
N ALA A 477 33.63 6.90 4.39
CA ALA A 477 32.55 5.98 4.72
C ALA A 477 32.27 5.03 3.54
N VAL A 478 32.04 3.75 3.84
CA VAL A 478 31.55 2.76 2.87
C VAL A 478 30.29 2.14 3.42
N THR A 479 29.19 2.27 2.67
CA THR A 479 27.89 1.73 3.06
C THR A 479 27.39 0.78 1.99
N VAL A 480 27.04 -0.45 2.37
CA VAL A 480 26.42 -1.45 1.49
C VAL A 480 24.94 -1.54 1.85
N ALA A 481 24.06 -1.09 0.97
CA ALA A 481 22.64 -1.04 1.21
C ALA A 481 21.88 -1.96 0.24
N THR A 482 20.82 -2.62 0.70
CA THR A 482 19.82 -3.17 -0.21
C THR A 482 19.00 -2.05 -0.84
N GLU A 483 18.34 -2.36 -1.94
CA GLU A 483 17.77 -1.45 -2.94
C GLU A 483 17.08 -0.20 -2.38
N MET A 484 16.34 -0.33 -1.30
CA MET A 484 15.50 0.75 -0.77
C MET A 484 15.78 1.13 0.69
N ALA A 485 16.77 0.51 1.29
CA ALA A 485 17.19 0.88 2.63
C ALA A 485 17.65 2.35 2.65
N GLY A 486 17.15 3.10 3.62
CA GLY A 486 17.39 4.55 3.71
C GLY A 486 16.49 5.42 2.82
N ARG A 487 15.42 4.88 2.19
CA ARG A 487 14.45 5.69 1.42
C ARG A 487 13.80 6.75 2.32
N GLY A 488 13.62 7.95 1.79
CA GLY A 488 13.07 9.08 2.57
C GLY A 488 14.07 9.72 3.55
N THR A 489 15.29 9.16 3.69
CA THR A 489 16.36 9.72 4.53
C THR A 489 17.46 10.29 3.66
N ASP A 490 17.94 11.48 4.01
CA ASP A 490 18.97 12.18 3.24
C ASP A 490 20.38 11.78 3.69
N VAL A 491 21.27 11.47 2.72
CA VAL A 491 22.70 11.33 2.95
C VAL A 491 23.33 12.71 2.81
N MET A 492 23.78 13.28 3.92
CA MET A 492 24.43 14.59 3.96
C MET A 492 25.95 14.44 3.91
N LEU A 493 26.62 15.25 3.08
CA LEU A 493 28.08 15.25 3.03
C LEU A 493 28.65 15.73 4.37
N GLY A 494 29.65 15.00 4.90
CA GLY A 494 30.18 15.22 6.25
C GLY A 494 29.37 14.61 7.39
N GLY A 495 28.17 14.11 7.12
CA GLY A 495 27.25 13.48 8.09
C GLY A 495 26.07 14.36 8.50
N ASN A 496 25.11 13.78 9.21
CA ASN A 496 23.93 14.48 9.72
C ASN A 496 24.25 15.13 11.07
N VAL A 497 24.16 16.46 11.13
CA VAL A 497 24.51 17.25 12.32
C VAL A 497 23.66 16.87 13.53
N ASP A 498 22.34 16.80 13.37
CA ASP A 498 21.41 16.53 14.46
C ASP A 498 21.63 15.14 15.05
N PHE A 499 21.80 14.14 14.19
CA PHE A 499 22.13 12.78 14.61
C PHE A 499 23.47 12.71 15.36
N LEU A 500 24.49 13.40 14.87
CA LEU A 500 25.82 13.40 15.50
C LEU A 500 25.80 14.10 16.86
N VAL A 501 25.00 15.15 17.03
CA VAL A 501 24.81 15.80 18.34
C VAL A 501 24.10 14.84 19.29
N ASP A 502 22.96 14.25 18.88
CA ASP A 502 22.19 13.28 19.68
C ASP A 502 23.09 12.11 20.14
N LYS A 503 23.83 11.52 19.20
CA LYS A 503 24.77 10.43 19.50
C LYS A 503 25.78 10.81 20.58
N ARG A 504 26.43 12.00 20.49
CA ARG A 504 27.37 12.48 21.49
C ARG A 504 26.73 12.72 22.86
N LEU A 505 25.47 13.16 22.88
CA LEU A 505 24.75 13.40 24.13
C LEU A 505 24.36 12.08 24.80
N ARG A 506 23.91 11.10 24.03
CA ARG A 506 23.64 9.74 24.53
C ARG A 506 24.89 9.03 25.04
N GLU A 507 26.06 9.24 24.41
CA GLU A 507 27.33 8.74 24.92
C GLU A 507 27.73 9.36 26.28
N ARG A 508 27.05 10.45 26.69
CA ARG A 508 27.19 11.14 27.99
C ARG A 508 26.00 10.86 28.93
N ASP A 509 25.22 9.80 28.64
CA ASP A 509 24.02 9.42 29.41
C ASP A 509 22.93 10.53 29.48
N LEU A 510 22.87 11.40 28.47
CA LEU A 510 21.85 12.42 28.34
C LEU A 510 20.78 11.95 27.33
N ASP A 511 19.52 11.93 27.76
CA ASP A 511 18.39 11.49 26.94
C ASP A 511 17.28 12.56 26.94
N PRO A 512 16.64 12.83 25.77
CA PRO A 512 15.61 13.86 25.67
C PRO A 512 14.35 13.57 26.48
N ILE A 513 14.15 12.31 26.89
CA ILE A 513 12.99 11.88 27.70
C ILE A 513 13.34 11.88 29.19
N ASP A 514 14.46 11.25 29.55
CA ASP A 514 14.86 11.04 30.94
C ASP A 514 15.54 12.29 31.56
N THR A 515 16.25 13.07 30.76
CA THR A 515 16.99 14.26 31.20
C THR A 515 16.76 15.49 30.29
N PRO A 516 15.52 15.92 30.06
CA PRO A 516 15.16 16.89 29.03
C PRO A 516 15.86 18.27 29.19
N GLU A 517 15.99 18.82 30.40
CA GLU A 517 16.61 20.12 30.62
C GLU A 517 18.14 20.09 30.39
N ASP A 518 18.79 19.03 30.87
CA ASP A 518 20.24 18.85 30.71
C ASP A 518 20.58 18.53 29.27
N TYR A 519 19.76 17.72 28.60
CA TYR A 519 19.86 17.40 27.18
C TYR A 519 19.78 18.66 26.30
N GLU A 520 18.72 19.49 26.51
CA GLU A 520 18.53 20.74 25.75
C GLU A 520 19.68 21.74 25.94
N ARG A 521 20.22 21.85 27.16
CA ARG A 521 21.35 22.70 27.43
C ARG A 521 22.60 22.21 26.73
N ALA A 522 22.93 20.94 26.88
CA ALA A 522 24.06 20.31 26.25
C ALA A 522 23.93 20.31 24.69
N TRP A 523 22.73 20.16 24.16
CA TRP A 523 22.44 20.31 22.74
C TRP A 523 22.88 21.67 22.18
N ARG A 524 22.49 22.75 22.86
CA ARG A 524 22.85 24.13 22.46
C ARG A 524 24.34 24.37 22.50
N GLU A 525 25.06 23.73 23.41
CA GLU A 525 26.51 23.82 23.53
C GLU A 525 27.25 23.02 22.47
N GLU A 526 26.79 21.77 22.15
CA GLU A 526 27.44 20.88 21.20
C GLU A 526 27.14 21.23 19.73
N LEU A 527 25.92 21.69 19.43
CA LEU A 527 25.45 21.95 18.07
C LEU A 527 26.41 22.83 17.24
N PRO A 528 26.94 23.98 17.72
CA PRO A 528 27.83 24.81 16.93
C PRO A 528 29.14 24.10 16.57
N GLN A 529 29.69 23.31 17.50
CA GLN A 529 30.95 22.58 17.32
C GLN A 529 30.76 21.44 16.30
N VAL A 530 29.69 20.63 16.45
CA VAL A 530 29.37 19.56 15.50
C VAL A 530 29.13 20.14 14.12
N LYS A 531 28.35 21.22 14.02
CA LYS A 531 28.05 21.89 12.75
C LYS A 531 29.30 22.39 12.04
N ALA A 532 30.23 22.97 12.77
CA ALA A 532 31.53 23.42 12.20
C ALA A 532 32.38 22.22 11.75
N ALA A 533 32.42 21.13 12.52
CA ALA A 533 33.18 19.94 12.17
C ALA A 533 32.59 19.24 10.91
N VAL A 534 31.25 19.08 10.85
CA VAL A 534 30.57 18.53 9.68
C VAL A 534 30.78 19.39 8.44
N ALA A 535 30.72 20.71 8.55
CA ALA A 535 30.99 21.61 7.42
C ALA A 535 32.42 21.47 6.90
N ALA A 536 33.43 21.40 7.77
CA ALA A 536 34.82 21.19 7.37
C ALA A 536 35.05 19.79 6.72
N GLU A 537 34.37 18.76 7.22
CA GLU A 537 34.41 17.41 6.64
C GLU A 537 33.70 17.39 5.27
N ALA A 538 32.56 18.06 5.14
CA ALA A 538 31.83 18.19 3.88
C ALA A 538 32.67 18.86 2.79
N GLU A 539 33.42 19.94 3.11
CA GLU A 539 34.34 20.59 2.16
C GLU A 539 35.42 19.61 1.64
N GLN A 540 35.94 18.74 2.50
CA GLN A 540 36.91 17.72 2.10
C GLN A 540 36.24 16.68 1.17
N VAL A 541 35.05 16.21 1.51
CA VAL A 541 34.32 15.26 0.69
C VAL A 541 33.98 15.87 -0.68
N VAL A 542 33.56 17.13 -0.73
CA VAL A 542 33.33 17.87 -1.98
C VAL A 542 34.61 17.93 -2.84
N ALA A 543 35.77 18.24 -2.24
CA ALA A 543 37.05 18.26 -2.95
C ALA A 543 37.44 16.90 -3.54
N LEU A 544 36.96 15.79 -2.94
CA LEU A 544 37.18 14.42 -3.44
C LEU A 544 36.11 13.97 -4.49
N GLY A 545 35.16 14.82 -4.83
CA GLY A 545 34.15 14.54 -5.83
C GLY A 545 32.78 14.20 -5.27
N GLY A 546 32.54 14.42 -3.96
CA GLY A 546 31.26 14.18 -3.28
C GLY A 546 30.99 12.69 -3.05
N LEU A 547 29.72 12.35 -2.77
CA LEU A 547 29.28 10.97 -2.59
C LEU A 547 29.35 10.19 -3.90
N TYR A 548 30.00 9.03 -3.89
CA TYR A 548 30.01 8.10 -5.00
C TYR A 548 28.99 6.99 -4.80
N VAL A 549 28.05 6.84 -5.73
CA VAL A 549 26.99 5.83 -5.67
C VAL A 549 27.25 4.74 -6.70
N ILE A 550 27.31 3.51 -6.25
CA ILE A 550 27.44 2.31 -7.07
C ILE A 550 26.10 1.54 -7.07
N GLY A 551 25.56 1.26 -8.25
CA GLY A 551 24.53 0.24 -8.42
C GLY A 551 25.17 -1.06 -8.90
N THR A 552 24.91 -2.17 -8.22
CA THR A 552 25.48 -3.48 -8.59
C THR A 552 24.64 -4.24 -9.61
N GLU A 553 23.42 -3.77 -9.87
CA GLU A 553 22.48 -4.29 -10.86
C GLU A 553 21.55 -3.17 -11.33
N ARG A 554 20.84 -3.41 -12.42
CA ARG A 554 19.65 -2.64 -12.76
C ARG A 554 18.45 -3.24 -12.05
N HIS A 555 17.65 -2.37 -11.50
CA HIS A 555 16.41 -2.73 -10.84
C HIS A 555 15.29 -3.02 -11.87
N GLU A 556 14.21 -3.63 -11.44
CA GLU A 556 13.03 -3.89 -12.28
C GLU A 556 12.38 -2.60 -12.80
N SER A 557 12.62 -1.47 -12.14
CA SER A 557 12.14 -0.16 -12.58
C SER A 557 13.29 0.83 -12.72
N ARG A 558 13.30 1.57 -13.83
CA ARG A 558 14.25 2.69 -14.06
C ARG A 558 14.12 3.78 -13.00
N ARG A 559 12.97 3.90 -12.42
CA ARG A 559 12.65 4.83 -11.34
C ARG A 559 13.51 4.56 -10.11
N VAL A 560 13.62 3.30 -9.71
CA VAL A 560 14.48 2.88 -8.58
C VAL A 560 15.95 3.16 -8.87
N ASP A 561 16.41 2.91 -10.09
CA ASP A 561 17.78 3.31 -10.51
C ASP A 561 17.99 4.81 -10.34
N ASN A 562 17.00 5.64 -10.70
CA ASN A 562 17.07 7.09 -10.57
C ASN A 562 17.03 7.54 -9.10
N GLN A 563 16.29 6.86 -8.24
CA GLN A 563 16.29 7.11 -6.80
C GLN A 563 17.65 6.78 -6.17
N LEU A 564 18.27 5.67 -6.57
CA LEU A 564 19.62 5.33 -6.14
C LEU A 564 20.63 6.39 -6.60
N ARG A 565 20.59 6.81 -7.87
CA ARG A 565 21.41 7.94 -8.37
C ARG A 565 21.17 9.21 -7.58
N GLY A 566 19.90 9.49 -7.24
CA GLY A 566 19.46 10.67 -6.49
C GLY A 566 19.98 10.75 -5.05
N ARG A 567 20.63 9.69 -4.54
CA ARG A 567 21.33 9.73 -3.25
C ARG A 567 22.53 10.66 -3.29
N SER A 568 23.12 10.88 -4.47
CA SER A 568 24.27 11.74 -4.71
C SER A 568 23.87 13.00 -5.50
N GLY A 569 24.62 14.10 -5.32
CA GLY A 569 24.44 15.35 -6.06
C GLY A 569 23.18 16.12 -5.67
N ARG A 570 22.91 16.30 -4.39
CA ARG A 570 21.73 16.98 -3.83
C ARG A 570 21.94 18.48 -3.77
N GLN A 571 20.91 19.27 -4.00
CA GLN A 571 20.91 20.73 -3.91
C GLN A 571 22.13 21.41 -4.58
N GLY A 572 22.57 20.87 -5.73
CA GLY A 572 23.73 21.36 -6.44
C GLY A 572 25.07 20.86 -5.94
N ASP A 573 25.10 19.88 -5.03
CA ASP A 573 26.36 19.24 -4.62
C ASP A 573 26.99 18.44 -5.77
N ILE A 574 28.32 18.30 -5.69
CA ILE A 574 29.05 17.42 -6.58
C ILE A 574 28.82 15.97 -6.15
N GLY A 575 28.79 15.05 -7.11
CA GLY A 575 28.67 13.63 -6.86
C GLY A 575 28.88 12.81 -8.11
N GLU A 576 29.08 11.52 -7.94
CA GLU A 576 29.25 10.59 -9.05
C GLU A 576 28.39 9.35 -8.87
N THR A 577 27.92 8.77 -10.00
CA THR A 577 27.22 7.48 -9.96
C THR A 577 27.71 6.56 -11.06
N ARG A 578 27.67 5.25 -10.81
CA ARG A 578 27.96 4.22 -11.80
C ARG A 578 27.23 2.93 -11.52
N PHE A 579 26.72 2.28 -12.57
CA PHE A 579 26.17 0.94 -12.47
C PHE A 579 27.17 -0.10 -13.01
N TYR A 580 27.31 -1.19 -12.26
CA TYR A 580 28.08 -2.38 -12.61
C TYR A 580 27.09 -3.51 -12.85
N LEU A 581 27.08 -4.05 -14.07
CA LEU A 581 26.08 -4.98 -14.53
C LEU A 581 26.72 -6.28 -15.01
N SER A 582 25.98 -7.38 -14.99
CA SER A 582 26.38 -8.61 -15.60
C SER A 582 25.33 -9.09 -16.60
N LEU A 583 25.78 -9.77 -17.67
CA LEU A 583 24.85 -10.47 -18.56
C LEU A 583 24.13 -11.64 -17.87
N ARG A 584 24.58 -12.02 -16.66
CA ARG A 584 23.97 -13.05 -15.82
C ARG A 584 23.10 -12.50 -14.72
N ASP A 585 22.96 -11.17 -14.57
CA ASP A 585 22.04 -10.57 -13.64
C ASP A 585 20.61 -11.05 -13.91
N GLU A 586 19.79 -11.15 -12.88
CA GLU A 586 18.45 -11.73 -12.93
C GLU A 586 17.56 -11.02 -13.97
N LEU A 587 17.61 -9.70 -14.03
CA LEU A 587 16.91 -8.90 -15.01
C LEU A 587 17.21 -9.37 -16.47
N MET A 588 18.50 -9.61 -16.75
CA MET A 588 18.94 -10.03 -18.06
C MET A 588 18.54 -11.48 -18.38
N ARG A 589 18.59 -12.36 -17.38
CA ARG A 589 18.19 -13.78 -17.53
C ARG A 589 16.70 -13.91 -17.81
N ARG A 590 15.87 -13.12 -17.14
CA ARG A 590 14.40 -13.24 -17.21
C ARG A 590 13.79 -12.49 -18.39
N PHE A 591 14.30 -11.30 -18.72
CA PHE A 591 13.61 -10.35 -19.60
C PHE A 591 14.40 -9.95 -20.87
N SER A 592 15.61 -10.50 -21.10
CA SER A 592 16.37 -10.19 -22.31
C SER A 592 15.82 -10.90 -23.55
N ASP A 593 15.72 -10.16 -24.68
CA ASP A 593 15.42 -10.72 -26.00
C ASP A 593 16.60 -11.40 -26.65
N VAL A 594 17.77 -11.07 -26.16
CA VAL A 594 19.02 -11.49 -26.80
C VAL A 594 19.37 -12.87 -26.26
N ASP A 595 19.70 -13.78 -27.18
CA ASP A 595 20.29 -15.06 -26.83
C ASP A 595 21.66 -14.78 -26.19
N LEU A 596 21.65 -14.68 -24.83
CA LEU A 596 22.82 -14.32 -24.05
C LEU A 596 23.99 -15.28 -24.26
N PRO A 597 23.84 -16.63 -24.36
CA PRO A 597 24.87 -17.55 -24.71
C PRO A 597 25.52 -17.23 -26.06
N LYS A 598 24.73 -17.00 -27.10
CA LYS A 598 25.28 -16.61 -28.43
C LYS A 598 25.98 -15.25 -28.41
N LEU A 599 25.41 -14.28 -27.67
CA LEU A 599 26.04 -12.97 -27.49
C LEU A 599 27.38 -13.11 -26.77
N MET A 600 27.42 -13.86 -25.67
CA MET A 600 28.66 -14.10 -24.90
C MET A 600 29.75 -14.77 -25.72
N ASN A 601 29.40 -15.73 -26.58
CA ASN A 601 30.32 -16.41 -27.49
C ASN A 601 30.85 -15.49 -28.61
N ARG A 602 30.06 -14.53 -29.06
CA ARG A 602 30.50 -13.50 -30.04
C ARG A 602 31.43 -12.42 -29.47
N LEU A 603 31.25 -12.13 -28.18
CA LEU A 603 32.07 -11.15 -27.47
C LEU A 603 33.44 -11.78 -27.11
N ARG A 604 34.45 -11.53 -27.94
CA ARG A 604 35.83 -12.07 -27.78
C ARG A 604 36.64 -11.40 -26.67
N GLN A 605 36.04 -10.53 -25.84
CA GLN A 605 36.73 -9.84 -24.72
C GLN A 605 36.96 -10.79 -23.55
N PRO A 606 37.99 -10.58 -22.74
CA PRO A 606 38.20 -11.26 -21.47
C PRO A 606 37.01 -11.07 -20.51
N ALA A 607 36.82 -12.00 -19.56
CA ALA A 607 35.67 -11.96 -18.66
C ALA A 607 35.78 -10.80 -17.63
N ASP A 608 36.98 -10.37 -17.33
CA ASP A 608 37.33 -9.32 -16.36
C ASP A 608 37.30 -7.89 -16.97
N GLU A 609 37.15 -7.76 -18.27
CA GLU A 609 37.03 -6.46 -18.92
C GLU A 609 35.56 -6.07 -19.16
N ALA A 610 35.25 -4.78 -18.96
CA ALA A 610 33.92 -4.23 -19.21
C ALA A 610 33.60 -4.23 -20.72
N ILE A 611 32.41 -4.70 -21.05
CA ILE A 611 31.92 -4.80 -22.44
C ILE A 611 31.56 -3.40 -22.95
N LYS A 612 32.19 -2.93 -23.98
CA LYS A 612 31.90 -1.65 -24.65
C LYS A 612 31.06 -1.89 -25.93
N ALA A 613 29.87 -2.44 -25.78
CA ALA A 613 29.01 -2.71 -26.92
C ALA A 613 27.62 -2.08 -26.74
N GLY A 614 27.25 -1.13 -27.59
CA GLY A 614 25.96 -0.45 -27.53
C GLY A 614 24.74 -1.38 -27.66
N ILE A 615 24.93 -2.59 -28.21
CA ILE A 615 23.89 -3.62 -28.25
C ILE A 615 23.54 -4.12 -26.83
N VAL A 616 24.52 -4.22 -25.93
CA VAL A 616 24.32 -4.67 -24.56
C VAL A 616 23.57 -3.63 -23.75
N THR A 617 23.94 -2.36 -23.85
CA THR A 617 23.22 -1.25 -23.20
C THR A 617 21.75 -1.19 -23.66
N ARG A 618 21.53 -1.42 -24.95
CA ARG A 618 20.16 -1.49 -25.49
C ARG A 618 19.37 -2.69 -24.97
N ALA A 619 20.03 -3.87 -24.87
CA ALA A 619 19.41 -5.07 -24.34
C ALA A 619 19.00 -4.90 -22.86
N VAL A 620 19.83 -4.31 -22.03
CA VAL A 620 19.52 -3.97 -20.62
C VAL A 620 18.31 -3.06 -20.56
N ARG A 621 18.31 -1.98 -21.33
CA ARG A 621 17.19 -1.03 -21.38
C ARG A 621 15.87 -1.70 -21.81
N ASN A 622 15.92 -2.56 -22.82
CA ASN A 622 14.72 -3.27 -23.30
C ASN A 622 14.21 -4.25 -22.24
N ALA A 623 15.10 -4.93 -21.52
CA ALA A 623 14.73 -5.82 -20.43
C ALA A 623 13.99 -5.06 -19.31
N GLN A 624 14.49 -3.87 -18.89
CA GLN A 624 13.78 -3.03 -17.93
C GLN A 624 12.39 -2.59 -18.43
N LEU A 625 12.28 -2.14 -19.68
CA LEU A 625 10.99 -1.72 -20.24
C LEU A 625 9.95 -2.84 -20.24
N ARG A 626 10.39 -4.09 -20.46
CA ARG A 626 9.48 -5.25 -20.42
C ARG A 626 8.98 -5.55 -19.02
N VAL A 627 9.88 -5.59 -18.05
CA VAL A 627 9.45 -5.87 -16.68
C VAL A 627 8.56 -4.76 -16.15
N GLU A 628 8.84 -3.49 -16.47
CA GLU A 628 7.94 -2.37 -16.15
C GLU A 628 6.54 -2.59 -16.75
N GLN A 629 6.46 -2.99 -18.02
CA GLN A 629 5.19 -3.29 -18.68
C GLN A 629 4.47 -4.48 -18.06
N GLN A 630 5.18 -5.57 -17.76
CA GLN A 630 4.60 -6.75 -17.11
C GLN A 630 4.06 -6.38 -15.72
N ASN A 631 4.82 -5.64 -14.92
CA ASN A 631 4.41 -5.19 -13.60
C ASN A 631 3.16 -4.29 -13.67
N LYS A 632 3.10 -3.40 -14.67
CA LYS A 632 1.89 -2.61 -14.93
C LYS A 632 0.68 -3.50 -15.26
N HIS A 633 0.85 -4.55 -16.07
CA HIS A 633 -0.23 -5.48 -16.37
C HIS A 633 -0.73 -6.21 -15.12
N VAL A 634 0.17 -6.63 -14.23
CA VAL A 634 -0.21 -7.25 -12.95
C VAL A 634 -1.03 -6.28 -12.09
N ARG A 635 -0.56 -5.04 -11.89
CA ARG A 635 -1.31 -4.03 -11.12
C ARG A 635 -2.68 -3.74 -11.71
N MET A 636 -2.76 -3.60 -13.05
CA MET A 636 -4.04 -3.39 -13.73
C MET A 636 -4.97 -4.59 -13.61
N GLY A 637 -4.42 -5.81 -13.59
CA GLY A 637 -5.18 -7.04 -13.33
C GLY A 637 -5.81 -7.02 -11.94
N VAL A 638 -4.98 -6.78 -10.90
CA VAL A 638 -5.46 -6.68 -9.51
C VAL A 638 -6.56 -5.63 -9.38
N LEU A 639 -6.34 -4.44 -9.95
CA LEU A 639 -7.34 -3.37 -9.91
C LEU A 639 -8.66 -3.76 -10.58
N LYS A 640 -8.63 -4.39 -11.76
CA LYS A 640 -9.85 -4.77 -12.50
C LYS A 640 -10.73 -5.74 -11.71
N PHE A 641 -10.12 -6.71 -11.02
CA PHE A 641 -10.86 -7.63 -10.15
C PHE A 641 -11.37 -6.92 -8.89
N ASP A 642 -10.55 -6.08 -8.27
CA ASP A 642 -10.98 -5.34 -7.07
C ASP A 642 -12.00 -4.24 -7.39
N GLU A 643 -12.10 -3.74 -8.62
CA GLU A 643 -13.18 -2.81 -9.01
C GLU A 643 -14.56 -3.46 -8.87
N VAL A 644 -14.71 -4.75 -9.23
CA VAL A 644 -15.95 -5.50 -9.03
C VAL A 644 -16.26 -5.60 -7.52
N MET A 645 -15.26 -5.98 -6.73
CA MET A 645 -15.41 -6.06 -5.28
C MET A 645 -15.68 -4.70 -4.64
N ASN A 646 -15.11 -3.63 -5.20
CA ASN A 646 -15.27 -2.28 -4.68
C ASN A 646 -16.68 -1.74 -4.89
N GLU A 647 -17.32 -2.06 -6.00
CA GLU A 647 -18.75 -1.74 -6.24
C GLU A 647 -19.63 -2.38 -5.15
N GLN A 648 -19.42 -3.66 -4.87
CA GLN A 648 -20.15 -4.41 -3.83
C GLN A 648 -19.83 -3.90 -2.42
N ARG A 649 -18.55 -3.67 -2.12
CA ARG A 649 -18.06 -3.13 -0.84
C ARG A 649 -18.72 -1.78 -0.53
N ASN A 650 -18.81 -0.89 -1.51
CA ASN A 650 -19.42 0.42 -1.34
C ASN A 650 -20.90 0.32 -0.96
N VAL A 651 -21.66 -0.63 -1.51
CA VAL A 651 -23.06 -0.88 -1.15
C VAL A 651 -23.15 -1.33 0.32
N ILE A 652 -22.38 -2.34 0.71
CA ILE A 652 -22.39 -2.90 2.07
C ILE A 652 -21.92 -1.86 3.11
N TYR A 653 -20.78 -1.20 2.87
CA TYR A 653 -20.23 -0.23 3.83
C TYR A 653 -21.09 1.03 3.95
N ALA A 654 -21.76 1.46 2.87
CA ALA A 654 -22.70 2.57 2.94
C ALA A 654 -23.95 2.20 3.75
N ALA A 655 -24.52 0.99 3.54
CA ALA A 655 -25.64 0.49 4.31
C ALA A 655 -25.27 0.37 5.80
N ARG A 656 -24.12 -0.26 6.09
CA ARG A 656 -23.60 -0.42 7.44
C ARG A 656 -23.42 0.92 8.17
N ARG A 657 -22.83 1.91 7.51
CA ARG A 657 -22.62 3.26 8.08
C ARG A 657 -23.93 3.99 8.34
N ARG A 658 -24.97 3.79 7.51
CA ARG A 658 -26.30 4.34 7.74
C ARG A 658 -26.93 3.76 9.00
N ILE A 659 -26.80 2.45 9.22
CA ILE A 659 -27.27 1.75 10.41
C ILE A 659 -26.57 2.27 11.66
N LEU A 660 -25.25 2.34 11.64
CA LEU A 660 -24.44 2.85 12.76
C LEU A 660 -24.77 4.30 13.12
N ARG A 661 -25.19 5.13 12.14
CA ARG A 661 -25.62 6.52 12.37
C ARG A 661 -27.03 6.63 12.98
N GLY A 662 -27.66 5.51 13.30
CA GLY A 662 -28.96 5.50 13.96
C GLY A 662 -30.13 5.70 13.03
N ALA A 663 -30.02 5.27 11.75
CA ALA A 663 -31.18 5.25 10.86
C ALA A 663 -32.33 4.45 11.48
N ASP A 664 -33.56 4.91 11.26
CA ASP A 664 -34.75 4.13 11.57
C ASP A 664 -34.85 2.98 10.57
N LEU A 665 -34.78 1.75 11.08
CA LEU A 665 -34.73 0.53 10.28
C LEU A 665 -36.08 -0.15 10.17
N HIS A 666 -37.10 0.34 10.88
CA HIS A 666 -38.41 -0.31 10.92
C HIS A 666 -39.03 -0.53 9.53
N GLU A 667 -39.10 0.51 8.72
CA GLU A 667 -39.61 0.39 7.36
C GLU A 667 -38.72 -0.47 6.45
N GLU A 668 -37.44 -0.54 6.73
CA GLU A 668 -36.52 -1.40 5.99
C GLU A 668 -36.71 -2.87 6.37
N VAL A 669 -36.82 -3.19 7.65
CA VAL A 669 -37.15 -4.52 8.17
C VAL A 669 -38.52 -5.00 7.63
N ARG A 670 -39.52 -4.13 7.70
CA ARG A 670 -40.85 -4.43 7.13
C ARG A 670 -40.75 -4.73 5.62
N ARG A 671 -40.00 -3.93 4.88
CA ARG A 671 -39.77 -4.18 3.45
C ARG A 671 -39.05 -5.51 3.20
N MET A 672 -37.99 -5.83 3.99
CA MET A 672 -37.30 -7.11 3.89
C MET A 672 -38.29 -8.27 4.13
N LEU A 673 -39.12 -8.19 5.17
CA LEU A 673 -40.13 -9.19 5.45
C LEU A 673 -41.09 -9.40 4.27
N VAL A 674 -41.62 -8.32 3.69
CA VAL A 674 -42.51 -8.37 2.52
C VAL A 674 -41.79 -8.96 1.29
N GLU A 675 -40.56 -8.58 1.04
CA GLU A 675 -39.76 -9.09 -0.09
C GLU A 675 -39.49 -10.60 0.07
N VAL A 676 -39.09 -11.05 1.25
CA VAL A 676 -38.83 -12.47 1.54
C VAL A 676 -40.10 -13.29 1.38
N VAL A 677 -41.20 -12.88 2.01
CA VAL A 677 -42.50 -13.56 1.88
C VAL A 677 -42.99 -13.60 0.43
N THR A 678 -42.81 -12.49 -0.32
CA THR A 678 -43.18 -12.43 -1.74
C THR A 678 -42.37 -13.43 -2.57
N ALA A 679 -41.08 -13.57 -2.28
CA ALA A 679 -40.23 -14.55 -2.97
C ALA A 679 -40.66 -16.00 -2.71
N TYR A 680 -40.99 -16.34 -1.45
CA TYR A 680 -41.49 -17.68 -1.10
C TYR A 680 -42.84 -17.99 -1.76
N VAL A 681 -43.82 -17.08 -1.68
CA VAL A 681 -45.11 -17.22 -2.37
C VAL A 681 -44.94 -17.31 -3.87
N GLY A 682 -44.01 -16.50 -4.45
CA GLY A 682 -43.69 -16.53 -5.88
C GLY A 682 -43.13 -17.87 -6.34
N GLY A 683 -42.18 -18.43 -5.56
CA GLY A 683 -41.61 -19.75 -5.82
C GLY A 683 -42.62 -20.88 -5.77
N ALA A 684 -43.40 -20.96 -4.70
CA ALA A 684 -44.41 -22.00 -4.51
C ALA A 684 -45.59 -21.92 -5.52
N THR A 685 -45.84 -20.72 -6.05
CA THR A 685 -46.90 -20.49 -7.04
C THR A 685 -46.37 -20.30 -8.48
N ALA A 686 -45.21 -20.82 -8.80
CA ALA A 686 -44.61 -20.68 -10.12
C ALA A 686 -45.42 -21.36 -11.22
N ASP A 687 -46.11 -22.48 -10.89
CA ASP A 687 -46.90 -23.24 -11.84
C ASP A 687 -48.14 -22.50 -12.33
N ALA A 688 -48.53 -22.82 -13.56
CA ALA A 688 -49.62 -22.14 -14.25
C ALA A 688 -51.03 -22.47 -13.71
N ARG A 689 -51.15 -23.53 -12.91
CA ARG A 689 -52.45 -23.94 -12.33
C ARG A 689 -52.39 -23.96 -10.82
N PRO A 690 -53.36 -23.37 -10.13
CA PRO A 690 -53.40 -23.35 -8.67
C PRO A 690 -53.40 -24.73 -8.00
N ALA A 691 -53.91 -25.74 -8.70
CA ALA A 691 -53.91 -27.13 -8.22
C ALA A 691 -52.52 -27.81 -8.20
N ASP A 692 -51.59 -27.25 -8.92
CA ASP A 692 -50.22 -27.76 -9.00
C ASP A 692 -49.21 -26.94 -8.11
N TRP A 693 -49.73 -25.98 -7.35
CA TRP A 693 -48.92 -25.18 -6.44
C TRP A 693 -48.44 -26.00 -5.25
N ASP A 694 -47.18 -25.87 -4.91
CA ASP A 694 -46.57 -26.52 -3.75
C ASP A 694 -46.85 -25.76 -2.46
N LEU A 695 -48.10 -25.87 -1.98
CA LEU A 695 -48.54 -25.19 -0.77
C LEU A 695 -47.98 -25.83 0.50
N ASP A 696 -47.63 -27.10 0.48
CA ASP A 696 -47.02 -27.79 1.62
C ASP A 696 -45.64 -27.24 1.90
N THR A 697 -44.81 -27.09 0.86
CA THR A 697 -43.52 -26.41 0.95
C THR A 697 -43.66 -24.92 1.28
N LEU A 698 -44.68 -24.26 0.74
CA LEU A 698 -44.93 -22.87 1.08
C LEU A 698 -45.24 -22.67 2.57
N TRP A 699 -45.99 -23.56 3.21
CA TRP A 699 -46.26 -23.41 4.63
C TRP A 699 -45.12 -23.83 5.54
N ALA A 700 -44.33 -24.81 5.15
CA ALA A 700 -43.16 -25.22 5.90
C ALA A 700 -42.01 -24.15 5.91
N ALA A 701 -41.87 -23.40 4.85
CA ALA A 701 -40.82 -22.39 4.71
C ALA A 701 -41.07 -21.12 5.55
N PRO A 702 -42.21 -20.42 5.50
CA PRO A 702 -42.50 -19.29 6.38
C PRO A 702 -42.50 -19.64 7.87
N ASP A 703 -42.85 -20.84 8.27
CA ASP A 703 -42.81 -21.30 9.66
C ASP A 703 -41.39 -21.34 10.23
N THR A 704 -40.37 -21.37 9.36
CA THR A 704 -38.98 -21.21 9.75
C THR A 704 -38.56 -19.74 9.86
N LEU A 705 -39.32 -18.80 9.30
CA LEU A 705 -39.03 -17.38 9.25
C LEU A 705 -39.77 -16.60 10.35
N TYR A 706 -41.06 -16.85 10.50
CA TYR A 706 -41.95 -16.23 11.51
C TYR A 706 -43.08 -17.17 11.91
N PRO A 707 -43.69 -17.02 13.10
CA PRO A 707 -44.80 -17.85 13.51
C PRO A 707 -46.05 -17.54 12.64
N VAL A 708 -46.42 -18.48 11.74
CA VAL A 708 -47.56 -18.33 10.81
C VAL A 708 -48.85 -18.46 11.57
N GLY A 709 -49.69 -17.44 11.51
CA GLY A 709 -51.01 -17.38 12.21
C GLY A 709 -52.22 -17.65 11.36
N ILE A 710 -52.05 -17.93 10.05
CA ILE A 710 -53.18 -18.25 9.14
C ILE A 710 -53.12 -19.70 8.69
N GLU A 711 -54.32 -20.31 8.52
CA GLU A 711 -54.47 -21.65 7.93
C GLU A 711 -54.34 -21.59 6.41
N PRO A 712 -53.79 -22.67 5.77
CA PRO A 712 -53.75 -22.75 4.32
C PRO A 712 -55.16 -22.55 3.73
N PRO A 713 -55.34 -21.69 2.71
CA PRO A 713 -56.65 -21.51 2.11
C PRO A 713 -57.16 -22.81 1.50
N SER A 714 -58.31 -23.26 1.96
CA SER A 714 -58.92 -24.52 1.54
C SER A 714 -59.42 -24.51 0.08
N SER A 715 -59.55 -23.35 -0.53
CA SER A 715 -59.85 -23.16 -1.96
C SER A 715 -59.55 -21.71 -2.36
N THR A 716 -58.92 -21.48 -3.51
CA THR A 716 -58.82 -20.14 -4.09
C THR A 716 -60.13 -19.76 -4.77
N HIS A 717 -60.82 -18.78 -4.23
CA HIS A 717 -62.11 -18.29 -4.77
C HIS A 717 -61.97 -17.30 -5.94
N ALA A 718 -60.74 -17.00 -6.38
CA ALA A 718 -60.46 -15.96 -7.35
C ALA A 718 -60.66 -16.43 -8.80
N ASP A 719 -61.26 -15.59 -9.65
CA ASP A 719 -61.43 -15.80 -11.09
C ASP A 719 -60.04 -15.65 -11.80
N GLY A 720 -59.23 -16.74 -11.76
CA GLY A 720 -58.00 -16.82 -12.49
C GLY A 720 -56.71 -16.88 -11.61
N VAL A 721 -55.64 -17.49 -12.16
CA VAL A 721 -54.35 -17.76 -11.49
C VAL A 721 -53.73 -16.51 -10.87
N ARG A 722 -53.79 -15.37 -11.59
CA ARG A 722 -53.23 -14.10 -11.11
C ARG A 722 -53.94 -13.54 -9.89
N ALA A 723 -55.29 -13.66 -9.87
CA ALA A 723 -56.09 -13.19 -8.76
C ALA A 723 -55.86 -14.06 -7.53
N ALA A 724 -55.85 -15.39 -7.71
CA ALA A 724 -55.56 -16.35 -6.65
C ALA A 724 -54.16 -16.16 -6.03
N ARG A 725 -53.13 -15.96 -6.87
CA ARG A 725 -51.74 -15.66 -6.38
C ARG A 725 -51.71 -14.36 -5.58
N LYS A 726 -52.38 -13.32 -6.06
CA LYS A 726 -52.42 -12.03 -5.37
C LYS A 726 -53.14 -12.14 -4.03
N GLU A 727 -54.27 -12.81 -3.98
CA GLU A 727 -55.04 -13.03 -2.74
C GLU A 727 -54.24 -13.81 -1.70
N LEU A 728 -53.50 -14.84 -2.12
CA LEU A 728 -52.61 -15.60 -1.27
C LEU A 728 -51.44 -14.73 -0.76
N LEU A 729 -50.79 -13.97 -1.66
CA LEU A 729 -49.69 -13.08 -1.28
C LEU A 729 -50.16 -12.00 -0.29
N ASP A 730 -51.29 -11.33 -0.56
CA ASP A 730 -51.82 -10.28 0.30
C ASP A 730 -52.18 -10.85 1.71
N ALA A 731 -52.70 -12.09 1.78
CA ALA A 731 -52.99 -12.76 3.05
C ALA A 731 -51.75 -13.12 3.85
N VAL A 732 -50.72 -13.70 3.21
CA VAL A 732 -49.46 -14.09 3.89
C VAL A 732 -48.66 -12.84 4.31
N VAL A 733 -48.63 -11.79 3.49
CA VAL A 733 -47.99 -10.51 3.84
C VAL A 733 -48.67 -9.86 5.04
N ALA A 734 -50.01 -9.81 5.06
CA ALA A 734 -50.76 -9.24 6.18
C ALA A 734 -50.52 -10.02 7.49
N ASP A 735 -50.43 -11.34 7.41
CA ASP A 735 -50.11 -12.20 8.55
C ASP A 735 -48.68 -11.93 9.08
N ALA A 736 -47.68 -11.88 8.20
CA ALA A 736 -46.30 -11.60 8.55
C ALA A 736 -46.13 -10.20 9.18
N GLU A 737 -46.81 -9.19 8.64
CA GLU A 737 -46.79 -7.81 9.21
C GLU A 737 -47.46 -7.79 10.60
N ARG A 738 -48.51 -8.54 10.81
CA ARG A 738 -49.14 -8.67 12.14
C ARG A 738 -48.18 -9.36 13.13
N ALA A 739 -47.58 -10.47 12.74
CA ALA A 739 -46.58 -11.17 13.58
C ALA A 739 -45.40 -10.24 13.96
N LEU A 740 -44.93 -9.41 13.05
CA LEU A 740 -43.89 -8.43 13.33
C LEU A 740 -44.34 -7.39 14.38
N ALA A 741 -45.57 -6.89 14.23
CA ALA A 741 -46.12 -5.92 15.21
C ALA A 741 -46.35 -6.55 16.58
N GLU A 742 -46.78 -7.79 16.65
CA GLU A 742 -46.94 -8.56 17.90
C GLU A 742 -45.56 -8.78 18.55
N ARG A 743 -44.52 -9.16 17.79
CA ARG A 743 -43.16 -9.34 18.28
C ARG A 743 -42.57 -8.04 18.79
N GLU A 744 -42.79 -6.91 18.10
CA GLU A 744 -42.37 -5.58 18.57
C GLU A 744 -43.01 -5.26 19.92
N ALA A 745 -44.34 -5.44 20.05
CA ALA A 745 -45.04 -5.18 21.31
C ALA A 745 -44.54 -6.07 22.46
N GLU A 746 -44.20 -7.32 22.18
CA GLU A 746 -43.63 -8.25 23.17
C GLU A 746 -42.23 -7.78 23.65
N ILE A 747 -41.31 -7.46 22.76
CA ILE A 747 -39.96 -7.01 23.08
C ILE A 747 -39.99 -5.68 23.84
N GLU A 748 -40.82 -4.71 23.39
CA GLU A 748 -41.00 -3.43 24.07
C GLU A 748 -41.60 -3.60 25.48
N ALA A 749 -42.49 -4.57 25.67
CA ALA A 749 -43.03 -4.86 26.98
C ALA A 749 -42.03 -5.51 27.95
N LEU A 750 -41.12 -6.33 27.42
CA LEU A 750 -40.09 -7.03 28.23
C LEU A 750 -38.87 -6.18 28.53
N GLU A 751 -38.34 -5.44 27.56
CA GLU A 751 -37.06 -4.77 27.61
C GLU A 751 -37.15 -3.23 27.64
N GLY A 752 -38.36 -2.68 27.49
CA GLY A 752 -38.63 -1.24 27.54
C GLY A 752 -38.60 -0.56 26.14
N GLU A 753 -39.02 0.69 26.15
CA GLU A 753 -39.18 1.52 24.92
C GLU A 753 -37.88 1.59 24.10
N GLY A 754 -38.00 1.37 22.80
CA GLY A 754 -36.89 1.38 21.83
C GLY A 754 -36.06 0.09 21.81
N ALA A 755 -36.47 -0.96 22.54
CA ALA A 755 -35.74 -2.24 22.55
C ALA A 755 -35.75 -2.91 21.18
N MET A 756 -36.89 -2.91 20.50
CA MET A 756 -36.99 -3.46 19.14
C MET A 756 -36.04 -2.78 18.16
N ARG A 757 -35.86 -1.45 18.23
CA ARG A 757 -34.96 -0.70 17.34
C ARG A 757 -33.50 -1.02 17.61
N ARG A 758 -33.13 -1.30 18.87
CA ARG A 758 -31.77 -1.77 19.21
C ARG A 758 -31.55 -3.17 18.65
N ARG A 759 -32.51 -4.09 18.84
CA ARG A 759 -32.44 -5.47 18.38
C ARG A 759 -32.40 -5.57 16.84
N GLU A 760 -33.22 -4.80 16.12
CA GLU A 760 -33.16 -4.70 14.65
C GLU A 760 -31.75 -4.29 14.17
N ARG A 761 -31.14 -3.29 14.83
CA ARG A 761 -29.81 -2.81 14.48
C ARG A 761 -28.74 -3.87 14.67
N GLU A 762 -28.73 -4.53 15.81
CA GLU A 762 -27.77 -5.59 16.15
C GLU A 762 -27.90 -6.77 15.16
N ILE A 763 -29.12 -7.27 14.96
CA ILE A 763 -29.39 -8.39 14.04
C ILE A 763 -28.91 -8.06 12.61
N ILE A 764 -29.24 -6.88 12.09
CA ILE A 764 -28.89 -6.53 10.72
C ILE A 764 -27.37 -6.37 10.58
N LEU A 765 -26.70 -5.76 11.57
CA LEU A 765 -25.22 -5.63 11.53
C LEU A 765 -24.56 -7.00 11.58
N ASP A 766 -24.97 -7.88 12.49
CA ASP A 766 -24.38 -9.20 12.66
C ASP A 766 -24.58 -10.08 11.42
N ALA A 767 -25.79 -10.09 10.88
CA ALA A 767 -26.12 -10.83 9.66
C ALA A 767 -25.33 -10.28 8.45
N MET A 768 -25.26 -8.93 8.33
CA MET A 768 -24.50 -8.28 7.25
C MET A 768 -23.02 -8.61 7.34
N ASP A 769 -22.41 -8.55 8.53
CA ASP A 769 -20.99 -8.84 8.73
C ASP A 769 -20.66 -10.31 8.45
N ARG A 770 -21.56 -11.24 8.83
CA ARG A 770 -21.40 -12.67 8.56
C ARG A 770 -21.52 -12.97 7.08
N ARG A 771 -22.59 -12.54 6.43
CA ARG A 771 -22.86 -12.79 5.01
C ARG A 771 -21.81 -12.13 4.10
N TRP A 772 -21.35 -10.94 4.47
CA TRP A 772 -20.29 -10.27 3.73
C TRP A 772 -18.96 -11.02 3.81
N ARG A 773 -18.60 -11.56 4.98
CA ARG A 773 -17.39 -12.39 5.13
C ARG A 773 -17.49 -13.69 4.33
N GLU A 774 -18.62 -14.36 4.37
CA GLU A 774 -18.86 -15.56 3.55
C GLU A 774 -18.72 -15.23 2.06
N HIS A 775 -19.32 -14.15 1.63
CA HIS A 775 -19.25 -13.69 0.24
C HIS A 775 -17.83 -13.34 -0.20
N LEU A 776 -17.02 -12.70 0.66
CA LEU A 776 -15.60 -12.45 0.36
C LEU A 776 -14.83 -13.75 0.09
N CYS A 777 -15.06 -14.78 0.89
CA CYS A 777 -14.46 -16.11 0.68
C CYS A 777 -14.92 -16.73 -0.65
N GLU A 778 -16.22 -16.68 -0.93
CA GLU A 778 -16.76 -17.21 -2.19
C GLU A 778 -16.21 -16.47 -3.41
N MET A 779 -16.05 -15.16 -3.34
CA MET A 779 -15.44 -14.35 -4.39
C MET A 779 -13.94 -14.64 -4.58
N ASP A 780 -13.22 -14.94 -3.49
CA ASP A 780 -11.83 -15.41 -3.59
C ASP A 780 -11.75 -16.75 -4.32
N TYR A 781 -12.63 -17.73 -4.02
CA TYR A 781 -12.72 -18.99 -4.76
C TYR A 781 -13.10 -18.79 -6.23
N LEU A 782 -14.06 -17.91 -6.52
CA LEU A 782 -14.43 -17.57 -7.89
C LEU A 782 -13.21 -17.03 -8.66
N LYS A 783 -12.45 -16.12 -8.03
CA LYS A 783 -11.27 -15.51 -8.64
C LYS A 783 -10.17 -16.53 -8.94
N GLU A 784 -9.95 -17.53 -8.09
CA GLU A 784 -9.01 -18.61 -8.33
C GLU A 784 -9.40 -19.45 -9.57
N GLY A 785 -10.69 -19.80 -9.68
CA GLY A 785 -11.22 -20.62 -10.77
C GLY A 785 -11.41 -19.89 -12.09
N ILE A 786 -11.55 -18.55 -12.06
CA ILE A 786 -11.99 -17.77 -13.22
C ILE A 786 -10.98 -17.78 -14.38
N GLY A 787 -9.69 -17.99 -14.08
CA GLY A 787 -8.64 -18.11 -15.07
C GLY A 787 -8.86 -19.24 -16.10
N LEU A 788 -9.56 -20.30 -15.69
CA LEU A 788 -9.92 -21.41 -16.58
C LEU A 788 -10.92 -21.00 -17.66
N ARG A 789 -11.71 -19.94 -17.45
CA ARG A 789 -12.65 -19.39 -18.45
C ARG A 789 -11.92 -18.84 -19.68
N ALA A 790 -10.66 -18.40 -19.53
CA ALA A 790 -9.84 -17.97 -20.66
C ALA A 790 -9.61 -19.09 -21.68
N MET A 791 -9.61 -20.35 -21.27
CA MET A 791 -9.52 -21.50 -22.19
C MET A 791 -10.75 -21.61 -23.10
N ALA A 792 -11.91 -21.13 -22.65
CA ALA A 792 -13.15 -21.04 -23.44
C ALA A 792 -13.26 -19.75 -24.27
N GLN A 793 -12.17 -18.96 -24.41
CA GLN A 793 -12.11 -17.67 -25.10
C GLN A 793 -13.03 -16.60 -24.50
N GLN A 794 -13.37 -16.72 -23.21
CA GLN A 794 -14.11 -15.71 -22.47
C GLN A 794 -13.14 -14.78 -21.72
N ASP A 795 -13.49 -13.50 -21.61
CA ASP A 795 -12.68 -12.56 -20.81
C ASP A 795 -12.92 -12.86 -19.31
N PRO A 796 -11.87 -13.25 -18.55
CA PRO A 796 -12.02 -13.61 -17.13
C PRO A 796 -12.60 -12.50 -16.28
N VAL A 797 -12.33 -11.22 -16.57
CA VAL A 797 -12.86 -10.09 -15.81
C VAL A 797 -14.35 -9.90 -16.05
N VAL A 798 -14.81 -10.09 -17.28
CA VAL A 798 -16.24 -10.01 -17.63
C VAL A 798 -17.03 -11.12 -16.94
N GLU A 799 -16.52 -12.35 -16.98
CA GLU A 799 -17.16 -13.49 -16.31
C GLU A 799 -17.13 -13.33 -14.79
N PHE A 800 -16.02 -12.86 -14.21
CA PHE A 800 -15.93 -12.57 -12.79
C PHE A 800 -16.97 -11.52 -12.35
N ARG A 801 -17.18 -10.48 -13.15
CA ARG A 801 -18.20 -9.46 -12.89
C ARG A 801 -19.62 -10.06 -12.95
N ARG A 802 -19.90 -10.89 -13.95
CA ARG A 802 -21.22 -11.50 -14.14
C ARG A 802 -21.55 -12.49 -13.02
N GLU A 803 -20.68 -13.48 -12.80
CA GLU A 803 -20.89 -14.51 -11.77
C GLU A 803 -20.87 -13.89 -10.36
N GLY A 804 -19.92 -12.96 -10.10
CA GLY A 804 -19.84 -12.23 -8.82
C GLY A 804 -21.06 -11.34 -8.55
N TYR A 805 -21.71 -10.78 -9.56
CA TYR A 805 -22.98 -10.07 -9.38
C TYR A 805 -24.12 -11.01 -9.00
N GLU A 806 -24.21 -12.17 -9.64
CA GLU A 806 -25.22 -13.20 -9.30
C GLU A 806 -25.05 -13.68 -7.85
N MET A 807 -23.80 -13.94 -7.44
CA MET A 807 -23.48 -14.32 -6.05
C MET A 807 -23.82 -13.21 -5.06
N PHE A 808 -23.53 -11.94 -5.40
CA PHE A 808 -23.82 -10.79 -4.55
C PHE A 808 -25.34 -10.60 -4.35
N VAL A 809 -26.14 -10.78 -5.40
CA VAL A 809 -27.60 -10.73 -5.29
C VAL A 809 -28.10 -11.86 -4.39
N ALA A 810 -27.61 -13.08 -4.58
CA ALA A 810 -27.97 -14.23 -3.72
C ALA A 810 -27.59 -13.99 -2.25
N MET A 811 -26.41 -13.39 -1.99
CA MET A 811 -25.99 -13.00 -0.65
C MET A 811 -26.95 -11.97 -0.03
N LEU A 812 -27.36 -10.94 -0.79
CA LEU A 812 -28.33 -9.94 -0.29
C LEU A 812 -29.71 -10.54 0.01
N ASP A 813 -30.16 -11.48 -0.79
CA ASP A 813 -31.43 -12.17 -0.54
C ASP A 813 -31.32 -13.07 0.70
N GLY A 814 -30.22 -13.85 0.85
CA GLY A 814 -29.96 -14.62 2.06
C GLY A 814 -29.80 -13.76 3.31
N LEU A 815 -29.24 -12.54 3.19
CA LEU A 815 -29.19 -11.55 4.28
C LEU A 815 -30.58 -11.17 4.76
N LYS A 816 -31.51 -10.88 3.84
CA LYS A 816 -32.90 -10.52 4.19
C LYS A 816 -33.60 -11.66 4.92
N GLU A 817 -33.47 -12.89 4.41
CA GLU A 817 -34.03 -14.09 5.06
C GLU A 817 -33.48 -14.28 6.47
N GLU A 818 -32.19 -14.17 6.64
CA GLU A 818 -31.54 -14.32 7.94
C GLU A 818 -31.95 -13.24 8.93
N CYS A 819 -32.05 -11.98 8.50
CA CYS A 819 -32.54 -10.88 9.34
C CYS A 819 -33.97 -11.12 9.80
N VAL A 820 -34.83 -11.52 8.88
CA VAL A 820 -36.26 -11.83 9.22
C VAL A 820 -36.33 -12.99 10.20
N ALA A 821 -35.66 -14.10 9.93
CA ALA A 821 -35.66 -15.26 10.83
C ALA A 821 -35.11 -14.95 12.23
N ALA A 822 -34.06 -14.11 12.33
CA ALA A 822 -33.46 -13.74 13.60
C ALA A 822 -34.35 -12.83 14.47
N LEU A 823 -35.20 -12.02 13.87
CA LEU A 823 -36.16 -11.15 14.60
C LEU A 823 -37.19 -11.95 15.40
N PHE A 824 -37.57 -13.13 14.91
CA PHE A 824 -38.61 -13.99 15.55
C PHE A 824 -37.99 -15.11 16.43
N ARG A 825 -36.66 -15.26 16.42
CA ARG A 825 -35.97 -16.17 17.37
C ARG A 825 -35.80 -15.50 18.73
N ASP A 826 -35.84 -16.31 19.79
CA ASP A 826 -35.70 -15.87 21.17
C ASP A 826 -34.29 -15.42 21.51
#